data_f146c0a57ce0ecd9021588f38cb4adda
#
_entry.id   f146c0a57ce0ecd9021588f38cb4adda
#
_cell.length_a   1.000
_cell.length_b   1.000
_cell.length_c   1.000
_cell.angle_alpha   90.00
_cell.angle_beta   90.00
_cell.angle_gamma   90.00
#
_symmetry.space_group_name_H-M   'P 1'
#
loop_
_entity.id
_entity.type
_entity.pdbx_description
1 polymer ?
#
loop_
_entity_poly.entity_id
_entity_poly.type
_entity_poly.pdbx_seq_one_letter_code
_entity_poly.pdbx_strand_id
1 'polypeptide(L)'
;MKDQIIVKGARQHNLKNITVEIPRDKLVVITGLSGSGKSSLAFDTIYAEGQRRYVESLSAYARQFLGQMDKPDVDYIEGLSPAISIDQKTTSRNPRSTVGTVTEIYDYLRLLFARIGEPHCPKCGKLIERQTVQQIVDHVLAMPQGTRFMVMAPLVRGRKGEHAKIMDQMRKAGYVRMFVDGEVRTLDEEIKLEKNKKHSLSVVIDRLAVRGGITQRLTDSVETALKLAEGLVEINVIGGETQMYSENFACSDCGISLPEIEPRLFSFNNPMGACPACTGLGMNMELDKSLIIPDGSKTFAEGVIAALSTNQEAYHMKQLAAVLSYYGYSLDTVWNDLPKDMQEILWYGSGEQKFSFMYENLQGEVKKHTTPFEGIIPLLRRRHREAFSERMRLDIESFMTSTPCPVCHGARLKPEVLSILVGGKNICEVTALTVRDAINFFETLNLTERQRFIARQILKEILARLRFLNDVGLDYLTLDRAAGTLSGGEAQRIRLATQIGSGLVGVLYILDEPSIGLHQRDNSKLLATLQHLRDLGNTLLVVEHDEETMYAADQIIDIGPGAGEHGGNVVAQGTAEEIKLVENSVTGQYLSGRKFIPVPKKRRECDGRYIEIIGAKANNLKNIDVKIPLGVFTVVTGVSGSGKSTLINDILYNALAAKLHGARLRPSEHKEIRGLENIDKIINIDQSPIGRTPRSNPATYTGVFDFIRELFSQTNEAKMRGYKPGRFSFNVKGGRCEACRGDGMNKIEMNFLPDVYVPCEVCHGARYNRDTLEVHYKGKSIAEVLDMTVTEACEFFKNLPRIARKLQVLEDVGLGYIHLGQAATTLSGGEAQRVKLATELSRRSTGKTLYILDEPTTGLHIADVHKLLDVLQRLVEAGDSVVVIEHNLDVIKTADYLIDLGPEGGDKGGTLVACGTPEELAKVKKSYTGQYVKQVLKQAKDNGWYQ
;
A
#
# COMPACT_ATOMS: atom_id res chain seq x y z
N MET A 1 -37.90 -16.22 -11.60
CA MET A 1 -37.34 -15.20 -10.69
C MET A 1 -37.90 -13.87 -11.13
N LYS A 2 -38.11 -12.91 -10.23
CA LYS A 2 -38.53 -11.55 -10.67
C LYS A 2 -37.38 -10.93 -11.46
N ASP A 3 -37.73 -10.25 -12.55
CA ASP A 3 -36.72 -9.65 -13.47
C ASP A 3 -36.12 -8.32 -12.94
N GLN A 4 -36.53 -7.91 -11.74
CA GLN A 4 -36.13 -6.65 -11.13
C GLN A 4 -35.83 -6.81 -9.64
N ILE A 5 -34.90 -5.98 -9.13
CA ILE A 5 -34.70 -5.71 -7.70
C ILE A 5 -35.55 -4.47 -7.39
N ILE A 6 -36.46 -4.58 -6.42
CA ILE A 6 -37.34 -3.48 -6.03
C ILE A 6 -36.96 -3.06 -4.62
N VAL A 7 -36.47 -1.84 -4.49
CA VAL A 7 -36.20 -1.17 -3.22
C VAL A 7 -37.36 -0.24 -2.91
N LYS A 8 -38.06 -0.44 -1.81
CA LYS A 8 -39.22 0.39 -1.44
C LYS A 8 -39.04 1.02 -0.06
N GLY A 9 -39.26 2.33 -0.02
CA GLY A 9 -39.25 3.08 1.23
C GLY A 9 -37.85 3.22 1.84
N ALA A 10 -36.82 3.44 1.05
CA ALA A 10 -35.46 3.65 1.58
C ALA A 10 -35.33 5.06 2.21
N ARG A 11 -34.90 5.08 3.50
CA ARG A 11 -34.76 6.30 4.31
C ARG A 11 -33.39 6.39 4.98
N GLN A 12 -32.45 5.57 4.56
CA GLN A 12 -31.10 5.55 5.16
C GLN A 12 -30.39 6.89 4.94
N HIS A 13 -29.84 7.47 6.00
CA HIS A 13 -29.17 8.79 6.01
C HIS A 13 -30.06 9.90 5.44
N ASN A 14 -29.71 10.46 4.27
CA ASN A 14 -30.44 11.55 3.63
C ASN A 14 -31.48 11.11 2.62
N LEU A 15 -31.70 9.81 2.43
CA LEU A 15 -32.71 9.29 1.48
C LEU A 15 -34.14 9.62 1.95
N LYS A 16 -34.98 10.10 1.04
CA LYS A 16 -36.33 10.64 1.33
C LYS A 16 -37.44 9.65 0.97
N ASN A 17 -37.45 8.47 1.63
CA ASN A 17 -38.49 7.45 1.44
C ASN A 17 -38.63 7.06 -0.03
N ILE A 18 -37.50 6.83 -0.71
CA ILE A 18 -37.45 6.57 -2.15
C ILE A 18 -37.82 5.13 -2.49
N THR A 19 -38.41 4.97 -3.67
CA THR A 19 -38.66 3.67 -4.31
C THR A 19 -37.89 3.60 -5.60
N VAL A 20 -37.13 2.52 -5.80
CA VAL A 20 -36.25 2.32 -6.96
C VAL A 20 -36.42 0.90 -7.52
N GLU A 21 -36.52 0.79 -8.83
CA GLU A 21 -36.60 -0.47 -9.56
C GLU A 21 -35.31 -0.64 -10.37
N ILE A 22 -34.57 -1.71 -10.09
CA ILE A 22 -33.30 -2.01 -10.71
C ILE A 22 -33.42 -3.29 -11.52
N PRO A 23 -33.22 -3.26 -12.86
CA PRO A 23 -33.27 -4.44 -13.68
C PRO A 23 -32.14 -5.41 -13.34
N ARG A 24 -32.46 -6.71 -13.35
CA ARG A 24 -31.46 -7.76 -13.14
C ARG A 24 -30.69 -8.03 -14.42
N ASP A 25 -29.47 -8.59 -14.26
CA ASP A 25 -28.59 -8.96 -15.37
C ASP A 25 -28.27 -7.77 -16.30
N LYS A 26 -28.17 -6.59 -15.70
CA LYS A 26 -27.88 -5.30 -16.33
C LYS A 26 -26.77 -4.54 -15.64
N LEU A 27 -26.14 -3.64 -16.38
CA LEU A 27 -25.23 -2.63 -15.86
C LEU A 27 -26.04 -1.37 -15.51
N VAL A 28 -26.19 -1.09 -14.23
CA VAL A 28 -26.94 0.06 -13.71
C VAL A 28 -25.99 1.03 -13.04
N VAL A 29 -26.01 2.28 -13.45
CA VAL A 29 -25.20 3.36 -12.89
C VAL A 29 -26.05 4.22 -11.96
N ILE A 30 -25.56 4.42 -10.72
CA ILE A 30 -26.13 5.42 -9.79
C ILE A 30 -25.23 6.66 -9.85
N THR A 31 -25.80 7.79 -10.24
CA THR A 31 -25.10 9.07 -10.35
C THR A 31 -25.79 10.18 -9.58
N GLY A 32 -25.21 11.39 -9.58
CA GLY A 32 -25.73 12.58 -8.90
C GLY A 32 -24.62 13.33 -8.16
N LEU A 33 -24.93 14.48 -7.59
CA LEU A 33 -23.98 15.34 -6.87
C LEU A 33 -23.28 14.62 -5.70
N SER A 34 -22.09 15.06 -5.32
CA SER A 34 -21.43 14.59 -4.08
C SER A 34 -22.33 14.86 -2.87
N GLY A 35 -22.53 13.83 -2.00
CA GLY A 35 -23.44 13.92 -0.86
C GLY A 35 -24.94 13.86 -1.21
N SER A 36 -25.35 13.49 -2.43
CA SER A 36 -26.76 13.35 -2.81
C SER A 36 -27.46 12.09 -2.26
N GLY A 37 -26.73 11.10 -1.75
CA GLY A 37 -27.28 9.85 -1.21
C GLY A 37 -27.00 8.59 -2.04
N LYS A 38 -26.14 8.66 -3.05
CA LYS A 38 -25.76 7.51 -3.91
C LYS A 38 -25.23 6.32 -3.12
N SER A 39 -24.21 6.56 -2.30
CA SER A 39 -23.60 5.52 -1.47
C SER A 39 -24.57 5.01 -0.41
N SER A 40 -25.44 5.87 0.13
CA SER A 40 -26.50 5.47 1.06
C SER A 40 -27.50 4.50 0.42
N LEU A 41 -27.83 4.66 -0.84
CA LEU A 41 -28.67 3.71 -1.58
C LEU A 41 -27.90 2.42 -1.91
N ALA A 42 -26.72 2.54 -2.52
CA ALA A 42 -25.98 1.38 -3.03
C ALA A 42 -25.40 0.51 -1.92
N PHE A 43 -24.69 1.12 -0.96
CA PHE A 43 -23.93 0.40 0.07
C PHE A 43 -24.69 0.28 1.38
N ASP A 44 -25.21 1.40 1.93
CA ASP A 44 -25.83 1.40 3.25
C ASP A 44 -27.26 0.84 3.25
N THR A 45 -27.92 0.70 2.07
CA THR A 45 -29.23 0.12 1.92
C THR A 45 -29.19 -1.24 1.20
N ILE A 46 -28.80 -1.28 -0.08
CA ILE A 46 -28.92 -2.50 -0.91
C ILE A 46 -27.87 -3.54 -0.51
N TYR A 47 -26.60 -3.14 -0.42
CA TYR A 47 -25.54 -4.06 0.00
C TYR A 47 -25.73 -4.52 1.43
N ALA A 48 -25.99 -3.59 2.35
CA ALA A 48 -26.17 -3.89 3.77
C ALA A 48 -27.29 -4.92 4.01
N GLU A 49 -28.44 -4.77 3.30
CA GLU A 49 -29.53 -5.75 3.38
C GLU A 49 -29.16 -7.09 2.74
N GLY A 50 -28.45 -7.09 1.61
CA GLY A 50 -27.94 -8.31 0.99
C GLY A 50 -27.00 -9.09 1.89
N GLN A 51 -26.06 -8.40 2.50
CA GLN A 51 -25.09 -8.95 3.44
C GLN A 51 -25.79 -9.47 4.71
N ARG A 52 -26.74 -8.70 5.25
CA ARG A 52 -27.55 -9.10 6.43
C ARG A 52 -28.27 -10.43 6.17
N ARG A 53 -28.98 -10.55 5.04
CA ARG A 53 -29.69 -11.78 4.64
C ARG A 53 -28.74 -12.95 4.45
N TYR A 54 -27.56 -12.71 3.88
CA TYR A 54 -26.55 -13.74 3.73
C TYR A 54 -26.05 -14.24 5.08
N VAL A 55 -25.69 -13.32 5.99
CA VAL A 55 -25.24 -13.67 7.36
C VAL A 55 -26.33 -14.39 8.15
N GLU A 56 -27.60 -13.99 8.02
CA GLU A 56 -28.73 -14.66 8.65
C GLU A 56 -28.94 -16.09 8.15
N SER A 57 -28.57 -16.38 6.92
CA SER A 57 -28.65 -17.73 6.32
C SER A 57 -27.57 -18.69 6.85
N LEU A 58 -26.52 -18.17 7.50
CA LEU A 58 -25.43 -18.96 8.04
C LEU A 58 -25.79 -19.62 9.38
N SER A 59 -24.98 -20.60 9.79
CA SER A 59 -25.14 -21.28 11.07
C SER A 59 -25.00 -20.30 12.25
N ALA A 60 -25.65 -20.61 13.39
CA ALA A 60 -25.55 -19.80 14.61
C ALA A 60 -24.09 -19.58 15.06
N TYR A 61 -23.23 -20.57 14.85
CA TYR A 61 -21.80 -20.49 15.14
C TYR A 61 -21.09 -19.46 14.24
N ALA A 62 -21.33 -19.50 12.93
CA ALA A 62 -20.73 -18.52 12.00
C ALA A 62 -21.21 -17.09 12.27
N ARG A 63 -22.48 -16.91 12.65
CA ARG A 63 -23.04 -15.60 13.03
C ARG A 63 -22.38 -14.97 14.25
N GLN A 64 -21.90 -15.77 15.21
CA GLN A 64 -21.16 -15.24 16.37
C GLN A 64 -19.84 -14.58 16.00
N PHE A 65 -19.19 -15.03 14.92
CA PHE A 65 -17.93 -14.43 14.44
C PHE A 65 -18.13 -13.23 13.53
N LEU A 66 -19.23 -13.18 12.77
CA LEU A 66 -19.49 -12.12 11.78
C LEU A 66 -20.22 -10.91 12.38
N GLY A 67 -20.69 -11.02 13.62
CA GLY A 67 -21.47 -9.98 14.29
C GLY A 67 -22.90 -9.86 13.78
N GLN A 68 -23.73 -9.14 14.52
CA GLN A 68 -25.09 -8.79 14.11
C GLN A 68 -25.02 -7.50 13.29
N MET A 69 -25.49 -7.52 12.04
CA MET A 69 -25.59 -6.33 11.21
C MET A 69 -26.91 -5.61 11.48
N ASP A 70 -26.85 -4.29 11.61
CA ASP A 70 -28.04 -3.47 11.75
C ASP A 70 -28.89 -3.56 10.47
N LYS A 71 -30.21 -3.60 10.66
CA LYS A 71 -31.14 -3.57 9.54
C LYS A 71 -31.17 -2.14 8.98
N PRO A 72 -30.92 -1.96 7.64
CA PRO A 72 -31.04 -0.63 7.03
C PRO A 72 -32.48 -0.11 7.14
N ASP A 73 -32.63 1.22 7.17
CA ASP A 73 -33.95 1.86 7.22
C ASP A 73 -34.61 1.81 5.82
N VAL A 74 -35.29 0.72 5.57
CA VAL A 74 -36.00 0.44 4.35
C VAL A 74 -37.24 -0.42 4.66
N ASP A 75 -38.33 -0.17 3.96
CA ASP A 75 -39.56 -0.96 4.16
C ASP A 75 -39.32 -2.43 3.75
N TYR A 76 -38.92 -2.64 2.49
CA TYR A 76 -38.50 -3.95 2.00
C TYR A 76 -37.65 -3.87 0.73
N ILE A 77 -36.86 -4.93 0.46
CA ILE A 77 -36.14 -5.13 -0.81
C ILE A 77 -36.53 -6.53 -1.35
N GLU A 78 -37.07 -6.55 -2.57
CA GLU A 78 -37.40 -7.80 -3.28
C GLU A 78 -36.40 -8.09 -4.40
N GLY A 79 -36.28 -9.36 -4.80
CA GLY A 79 -35.46 -9.78 -5.94
C GLY A 79 -33.95 -9.71 -5.71
N LEU A 80 -33.50 -9.50 -4.47
CA LEU A 80 -32.09 -9.34 -4.13
C LEU A 80 -31.32 -10.66 -4.31
N SER A 81 -30.23 -10.60 -5.08
CA SER A 81 -29.23 -11.67 -5.21
C SER A 81 -28.17 -11.58 -4.12
N PRO A 82 -27.33 -12.62 -3.89
CA PRO A 82 -26.13 -12.47 -3.08
C PRO A 82 -25.31 -11.27 -3.54
N ALA A 83 -24.97 -10.37 -2.62
CA ALA A 83 -24.32 -9.11 -2.95
C ALA A 83 -22.84 -9.12 -2.59
N ILE A 84 -22.01 -8.62 -3.49
CA ILE A 84 -20.56 -8.43 -3.30
C ILE A 84 -20.25 -6.95 -3.50
N SER A 85 -19.61 -6.35 -2.50
CA SER A 85 -19.14 -4.96 -2.56
C SER A 85 -17.67 -4.88 -2.93
N ILE A 86 -17.34 -3.96 -3.84
CA ILE A 86 -15.97 -3.61 -4.22
C ILE A 86 -15.79 -2.11 -3.97
N ASP A 87 -15.46 -1.79 -2.73
CA ASP A 87 -15.25 -0.41 -2.27
C ASP A 87 -13.79 0.04 -2.38
N GLN A 88 -13.55 1.33 -2.20
CA GLN A 88 -12.24 1.96 -2.30
C GLN A 88 -11.43 1.92 -1.00
N LYS A 89 -12.06 1.61 0.13
CA LYS A 89 -11.59 2.01 1.47
C LYS A 89 -10.43 1.24 2.09
N THR A 90 -9.87 0.16 1.52
CA THR A 90 -8.84 -0.59 2.24
C THR A 90 -7.70 -1.09 1.37
N THR A 91 -6.60 -0.34 1.33
CA THR A 91 -5.29 -0.95 1.04
C THR A 91 -4.85 -1.70 2.30
N SER A 92 -4.49 -2.97 2.14
CA SER A 92 -3.91 -3.75 3.24
C SER A 92 -2.60 -3.10 3.70
N ARG A 93 -2.52 -2.71 4.98
CA ARG A 93 -1.27 -2.20 5.58
C ARG A 93 -0.31 -3.31 5.99
N ASN A 94 -0.64 -4.56 5.74
CA ASN A 94 0.22 -5.68 6.07
C ASN A 94 1.42 -5.70 5.10
N PRO A 95 2.67 -5.55 5.58
CA PRO A 95 3.87 -5.50 4.73
C PRO A 95 4.15 -6.83 4.02
N ARG A 96 3.48 -7.91 4.43
CA ARG A 96 3.58 -9.23 3.79
C ARG A 96 2.60 -9.43 2.64
N SER A 97 1.56 -8.58 2.53
CA SER A 97 0.61 -8.66 1.41
C SER A 97 1.22 -8.12 0.13
N THR A 98 1.18 -8.91 -0.94
CA THR A 98 1.62 -8.54 -2.30
C THR A 98 0.48 -8.69 -3.29
N VAL A 99 0.62 -8.13 -4.49
CA VAL A 99 -0.35 -8.35 -5.58
C VAL A 99 -0.58 -9.84 -5.78
N GLY A 100 0.49 -10.65 -5.87
CA GLY A 100 0.38 -12.10 -6.05
C GLY A 100 -0.38 -12.83 -4.94
N THR A 101 -0.26 -12.38 -3.66
CA THR A 101 -0.99 -13.01 -2.55
C THR A 101 -2.45 -12.57 -2.47
N VAL A 102 -2.75 -11.31 -2.80
CA VAL A 102 -4.12 -10.79 -2.80
C VAL A 102 -4.95 -11.38 -3.93
N THR A 103 -4.31 -11.67 -5.08
CA THR A 103 -4.94 -12.31 -6.25
C THR A 103 -4.95 -13.83 -6.19
N GLU A 104 -4.42 -14.42 -5.12
CA GLU A 104 -4.23 -15.88 -4.95
C GLU A 104 -3.28 -16.51 -6.00
N ILE A 105 -2.74 -15.73 -6.94
CA ILE A 105 -1.79 -16.25 -7.95
C ILE A 105 -0.58 -16.89 -7.28
N TYR A 106 -0.10 -16.29 -6.19
CA TYR A 106 1.05 -16.81 -5.44
C TYR A 106 0.81 -18.21 -4.87
N ASP A 107 -0.42 -18.54 -4.47
CA ASP A 107 -0.76 -19.88 -3.95
C ASP A 107 -0.70 -20.92 -5.06
N TYR A 108 -1.15 -20.59 -6.27
CA TYR A 108 -0.99 -21.45 -7.44
C TYR A 108 0.47 -21.56 -7.89
N LEU A 109 1.27 -20.48 -7.78
CA LEU A 109 2.71 -20.52 -8.04
C LEU A 109 3.43 -21.47 -7.07
N ARG A 110 3.14 -21.39 -5.79
CA ARG A 110 3.69 -22.31 -4.78
C ARG A 110 3.37 -23.78 -5.13
N LEU A 111 2.14 -24.03 -5.55
CA LEU A 111 1.73 -25.37 -5.99
C LEU A 111 2.47 -25.80 -7.26
N LEU A 112 2.61 -24.92 -8.26
CA LEU A 112 3.33 -25.18 -9.50
C LEU A 112 4.78 -25.54 -9.21
N PHE A 113 5.51 -24.71 -8.47
CA PHE A 113 6.90 -24.92 -8.11
C PHE A 113 7.12 -26.19 -7.28
N ALA A 114 6.15 -26.53 -6.41
CA ALA A 114 6.23 -27.78 -5.64
C ALA A 114 6.01 -29.03 -6.48
N ARG A 115 5.28 -28.94 -7.61
CA ARG A 115 4.92 -30.12 -8.43
C ARG A 115 5.82 -30.35 -9.63
N ILE A 116 6.31 -29.30 -10.27
CA ILE A 116 7.14 -29.40 -11.49
C ILE A 116 8.48 -28.68 -11.38
N GLY A 117 8.77 -28.06 -10.22
CA GLY A 117 10.04 -27.36 -9.99
C GLY A 117 11.23 -28.29 -10.02
N GLU A 118 12.28 -27.85 -10.69
CA GLU A 118 13.56 -28.57 -10.82
C GLU A 118 14.54 -28.02 -9.78
N PRO A 119 14.92 -28.85 -8.77
CA PRO A 119 15.82 -28.39 -7.72
C PRO A 119 17.25 -28.37 -8.20
N HIS A 120 17.92 -27.27 -7.99
CA HIS A 120 19.33 -27.07 -8.28
C HIS A 120 20.13 -26.84 -6.99
N CYS A 121 21.41 -27.09 -7.01
CA CYS A 121 22.27 -26.82 -5.88
C CYS A 121 22.50 -25.31 -5.73
N PRO A 122 22.22 -24.70 -4.58
CA PRO A 122 22.39 -23.24 -4.38
C PRO A 122 23.86 -22.78 -4.43
N LYS A 123 24.84 -23.72 -4.38
CA LYS A 123 26.27 -23.40 -4.46
C LYS A 123 26.89 -23.66 -5.85
N CYS A 124 26.60 -24.79 -6.47
CA CYS A 124 27.24 -25.17 -7.73
C CYS A 124 26.30 -25.15 -8.94
N GLY A 125 25.01 -24.91 -8.73
CA GLY A 125 24.01 -24.83 -9.80
C GLY A 125 23.63 -26.16 -10.46
N LYS A 126 24.22 -27.30 -10.06
CA LYS A 126 23.87 -28.60 -10.64
C LYS A 126 22.45 -29.00 -10.29
N LEU A 127 21.78 -29.67 -11.24
CA LEU A 127 20.47 -30.28 -11.01
C LEU A 127 20.60 -31.37 -9.93
N ILE A 128 19.65 -31.37 -9.00
CA ILE A 128 19.55 -32.35 -7.92
C ILE A 128 18.39 -33.27 -8.22
N GLU A 129 18.69 -34.56 -8.44
CA GLU A 129 17.67 -35.57 -8.68
C GLU A 129 17.48 -36.44 -7.44
N ARG A 130 16.24 -36.84 -7.17
CA ARG A 130 15.91 -37.87 -6.18
C ARG A 130 15.98 -39.22 -6.85
N GLN A 131 16.75 -40.16 -6.27
CA GLN A 131 16.89 -41.50 -6.77
C GLN A 131 16.16 -42.47 -5.86
N THR A 132 15.30 -43.33 -6.43
CA THR A 132 14.71 -44.42 -5.66
C THR A 132 15.74 -45.54 -5.43
N VAL A 133 15.54 -46.34 -4.36
CA VAL A 133 16.38 -47.52 -4.07
C VAL A 133 16.52 -48.39 -5.32
N GLN A 134 15.43 -48.62 -6.05
CA GLN A 134 15.45 -49.43 -7.26
C GLN A 134 16.33 -48.83 -8.36
N GLN A 135 16.26 -47.49 -8.57
CA GLN A 135 17.11 -46.81 -9.55
C GLN A 135 18.61 -46.88 -9.18
N ILE A 136 18.91 -46.76 -7.88
CA ILE A 136 20.29 -46.89 -7.38
C ILE A 136 20.80 -48.32 -7.64
N VAL A 137 19.99 -49.31 -7.29
CA VAL A 137 20.31 -50.71 -7.51
C VAL A 137 20.49 -51.01 -8.99
N ASP A 138 19.57 -50.55 -9.87
CA ASP A 138 19.66 -50.76 -11.32
C ASP A 138 20.92 -50.10 -11.91
N HIS A 139 21.30 -48.92 -11.42
CA HIS A 139 22.51 -48.21 -11.85
C HIS A 139 23.77 -48.98 -11.47
N VAL A 140 23.83 -49.54 -10.26
CA VAL A 140 24.95 -50.35 -9.79
C VAL A 140 25.03 -51.69 -10.57
N LEU A 141 23.89 -52.31 -10.86
CA LEU A 141 23.84 -53.54 -11.64
C LEU A 141 24.17 -53.35 -13.13
N ALA A 142 24.04 -52.12 -13.66
CA ALA A 142 24.45 -51.77 -15.01
C ALA A 142 25.99 -51.71 -15.20
N MET A 143 26.77 -51.73 -14.11
CA MET A 143 28.23 -51.78 -14.18
C MET A 143 28.72 -53.13 -14.80
N PRO A 144 29.94 -53.16 -15.37
CA PRO A 144 30.46 -54.36 -15.96
C PRO A 144 30.46 -55.58 -15.02
N GLN A 145 30.13 -56.76 -15.52
CA GLN A 145 30.12 -57.97 -14.72
C GLN A 145 31.52 -58.24 -14.09
N GLY A 146 31.54 -58.65 -12.84
CA GLY A 146 32.75 -58.85 -12.07
C GLY A 146 33.29 -57.59 -11.34
N THR A 147 32.74 -56.43 -11.59
CA THR A 147 33.14 -55.17 -10.85
C THR A 147 32.92 -55.37 -9.36
N ARG A 148 33.98 -55.19 -8.58
CA ARG A 148 33.94 -55.25 -7.10
C ARG A 148 33.70 -53.87 -6.53
N PHE A 149 32.73 -53.75 -5.60
CA PHE A 149 32.40 -52.50 -4.99
C PHE A 149 32.00 -52.63 -3.52
N MET A 150 32.05 -51.56 -2.79
CA MET A 150 31.55 -51.43 -1.41
C MET A 150 30.32 -50.55 -1.39
N VAL A 151 29.28 -50.98 -0.63
CA VAL A 151 28.13 -50.16 -0.27
C VAL A 151 28.48 -49.52 1.06
N MET A 152 28.46 -48.19 1.13
CA MET A 152 28.87 -47.44 2.32
C MET A 152 27.85 -46.38 2.68
N ALA A 153 27.74 -46.08 3.99
CA ALA A 153 26.92 -45.02 4.55
C ALA A 153 27.80 -43.84 4.99
N PRO A 154 27.75 -42.67 4.35
CA PRO A 154 28.57 -41.51 4.72
C PRO A 154 28.01 -40.83 5.99
N LEU A 155 28.77 -40.86 7.07
CA LEU A 155 28.38 -40.31 8.38
C LEU A 155 29.01 -38.95 8.64
N VAL A 156 30.21 -38.69 8.15
CA VAL A 156 30.93 -37.44 8.26
C VAL A 156 31.53 -37.06 6.92
N ARG A 157 31.33 -35.84 6.49
CA ARG A 157 31.82 -35.35 5.19
C ARG A 157 32.58 -34.04 5.37
N GLY A 158 33.91 -34.11 5.27
CA GLY A 158 34.80 -32.95 5.29
C GLY A 158 34.68 -32.07 6.54
N ARG A 159 34.34 -32.63 7.70
CA ARG A 159 34.23 -31.90 8.97
C ARG A 159 35.46 -32.07 9.84
N LYS A 160 35.87 -30.99 10.55
CA LYS A 160 36.96 -31.06 11.54
C LYS A 160 36.47 -31.76 12.80
N GLY A 161 37.35 -32.54 13.43
CA GLY A 161 37.07 -33.22 14.70
C GLY A 161 37.64 -34.62 14.75
N GLU A 162 37.74 -35.16 15.95
CA GLU A 162 38.24 -36.55 16.19
C GLU A 162 37.16 -37.61 15.94
N HIS A 163 35.89 -37.23 15.90
CA HIS A 163 34.70 -38.07 15.61
C HIS A 163 34.59 -39.40 16.39
N ALA A 164 35.28 -39.51 17.56
CA ALA A 164 35.37 -40.75 18.34
C ALA A 164 33.98 -41.30 18.75
N LYS A 165 33.02 -40.43 19.06
CA LYS A 165 31.63 -40.85 19.43
C LYS A 165 30.92 -41.59 18.27
N ILE A 166 31.08 -41.16 17.04
CA ILE A 166 30.48 -41.77 15.86
C ILE A 166 31.11 -43.15 15.61
N MET A 167 32.44 -43.26 15.72
CA MET A 167 33.14 -44.52 15.59
C MET A 167 32.69 -45.51 16.68
N ASP A 168 32.56 -45.06 17.93
CA ASP A 168 32.05 -45.91 19.00
C ASP A 168 30.59 -46.36 18.83
N GLN A 169 29.75 -45.50 18.31
CA GLN A 169 28.36 -45.85 17.96
C GLN A 169 28.31 -46.93 16.90
N MET A 170 29.14 -46.83 15.86
CA MET A 170 29.19 -47.81 14.77
C MET A 170 29.77 -49.12 15.27
N ARG A 171 30.78 -49.11 16.15
CA ARG A 171 31.33 -50.31 16.79
C ARG A 171 30.26 -51.04 17.64
N LYS A 172 29.47 -50.28 18.43
CA LYS A 172 28.38 -50.86 19.24
C LYS A 172 27.24 -51.39 18.37
N ALA A 173 26.99 -50.80 17.20
CA ALA A 173 26.01 -51.27 16.23
C ALA A 173 26.48 -52.51 15.44
N GLY A 174 27.69 -53.02 15.67
CA GLY A 174 28.22 -54.27 15.10
C GLY A 174 28.89 -54.12 13.72
N TYR A 175 29.18 -52.91 13.28
CA TYR A 175 29.94 -52.68 12.04
C TYR A 175 31.42 -52.93 12.29
N VAL A 176 32.06 -53.56 11.32
CA VAL A 176 33.47 -54.02 11.43
C VAL A 176 34.45 -53.06 10.73
N ARG A 177 34.01 -52.36 9.67
CA ARG A 177 34.90 -51.56 8.83
C ARG A 177 34.34 -50.16 8.57
N MET A 178 35.25 -49.23 8.51
CA MET A 178 34.97 -47.83 8.20
C MET A 178 35.96 -47.37 7.07
N PHE A 179 35.43 -46.58 6.14
CA PHE A 179 36.21 -45.88 5.13
C PHE A 179 36.53 -44.49 5.66
N VAL A 180 37.82 -44.26 5.93
CA VAL A 180 38.30 -43.04 6.59
C VAL A 180 39.31 -42.34 5.67
N ASP A 181 38.99 -41.14 5.22
CA ASP A 181 39.86 -40.32 4.35
C ASP A 181 40.44 -41.04 3.13
N GLY A 182 39.69 -41.96 2.51
CA GLY A 182 40.12 -42.72 1.34
C GLY A 182 40.64 -44.12 1.63
N GLU A 183 40.78 -44.51 2.90
CA GLU A 183 41.28 -45.81 3.29
C GLU A 183 40.28 -46.65 4.10
N VAL A 184 40.22 -47.94 3.88
CA VAL A 184 39.43 -48.88 4.68
C VAL A 184 40.19 -49.26 5.96
N ARG A 185 39.61 -48.90 7.13
CA ARG A 185 40.17 -49.25 8.45
C ARG A 185 39.19 -50.13 9.24
N THR A 186 39.74 -50.99 10.11
CA THR A 186 38.94 -51.83 11.01
C THR A 186 38.56 -51.04 12.25
N LEU A 187 37.30 -51.14 12.67
CA LEU A 187 36.81 -50.48 13.86
C LEU A 187 37.36 -51.09 15.18
N ASP A 188 37.97 -52.28 15.10
CA ASP A 188 38.63 -52.91 16.24
C ASP A 188 39.99 -52.22 16.59
N GLU A 189 40.57 -51.50 15.63
CA GLU A 189 41.77 -50.70 15.82
C GLU A 189 41.43 -49.34 16.39
N GLU A 190 42.32 -48.73 17.16
CA GLU A 190 42.20 -47.37 17.66
C GLU A 190 42.49 -46.37 16.54
N ILE A 191 41.44 -45.82 15.92
CA ILE A 191 41.54 -44.80 14.87
C ILE A 191 41.67 -43.43 15.48
N LYS A 192 42.88 -42.87 15.45
CA LYS A 192 43.12 -41.48 15.92
C LYS A 192 43.07 -40.50 14.76
N LEU A 193 42.18 -39.54 14.84
CA LEU A 193 41.99 -38.47 13.87
C LEU A 193 42.49 -37.14 14.44
N GLU A 194 43.03 -36.29 13.55
CA GLU A 194 43.52 -34.97 13.96
C GLU A 194 42.38 -33.96 14.12
N LYS A 195 42.20 -33.42 15.29
CA LYS A 195 41.11 -32.48 15.65
C LYS A 195 40.98 -31.31 14.70
N ASN A 196 42.05 -30.79 14.12
CA ASN A 196 42.10 -29.59 13.30
C ASN A 196 42.03 -29.85 11.80
N LYS A 197 42.11 -31.12 11.36
CA LYS A 197 41.93 -31.54 9.95
C LYS A 197 40.48 -31.87 9.65
N LYS A 198 40.13 -31.75 8.37
CA LYS A 198 38.81 -32.18 7.87
C LYS A 198 38.90 -33.66 7.56
N HIS A 199 37.94 -34.44 8.08
CA HIS A 199 37.85 -35.88 7.87
C HIS A 199 36.52 -36.23 7.21
N SER A 200 36.55 -37.34 6.42
CA SER A 200 35.37 -37.97 5.83
C SER A 200 35.30 -39.40 6.32
N LEU A 201 34.16 -39.81 6.84
CA LEU A 201 33.94 -41.10 7.49
C LEU A 201 32.69 -41.74 6.92
N SER A 202 32.85 -42.93 6.28
CA SER A 202 31.72 -43.69 5.80
C SER A 202 31.83 -45.12 6.37
N VAL A 203 30.72 -45.65 6.87
CA VAL A 203 30.70 -47.03 7.36
C VAL A 203 30.48 -47.99 6.19
N VAL A 204 31.25 -49.07 6.12
CA VAL A 204 31.08 -50.10 5.07
C VAL A 204 29.98 -51.06 5.49
N ILE A 205 28.87 -51.05 4.75
CA ILE A 205 27.70 -51.91 4.97
C ILE A 205 27.95 -53.30 4.37
N ASP A 206 28.37 -53.33 3.07
CA ASP A 206 28.62 -54.60 2.40
C ASP A 206 29.71 -54.45 1.33
N ARG A 207 30.32 -55.61 0.94
CA ARG A 207 31.28 -55.74 -0.17
C ARG A 207 30.73 -56.75 -1.16
N LEU A 208 30.42 -56.26 -2.35
CA LEU A 208 29.76 -57.06 -3.39
C LEU A 208 30.56 -57.03 -4.69
N ALA A 209 30.21 -57.95 -5.57
CA ALA A 209 30.66 -57.91 -6.95
C ALA A 209 29.46 -58.08 -7.90
N VAL A 210 29.42 -57.36 -9.00
CA VAL A 210 28.35 -57.43 -9.99
C VAL A 210 28.30 -58.81 -10.59
N ARG A 211 27.28 -59.58 -10.21
CA ARG A 211 27.00 -60.95 -10.74
C ARG A 211 25.53 -61.29 -10.63
N GLY A 212 25.07 -62.26 -11.35
CA GLY A 212 23.67 -62.70 -11.28
C GLY A 212 23.23 -63.06 -9.85
N GLY A 213 22.03 -62.70 -9.43
CA GLY A 213 21.43 -63.07 -8.17
C GLY A 213 21.78 -62.18 -6.94
N ILE A 214 22.51 -61.06 -7.10
CA ILE A 214 22.87 -60.18 -5.99
C ILE A 214 21.81 -59.07 -5.71
N THR A 215 20.77 -58.97 -6.55
CA THR A 215 19.82 -57.83 -6.52
C THR A 215 19.23 -57.63 -5.13
N GLN A 216 18.68 -58.69 -4.52
CA GLN A 216 18.03 -58.56 -3.19
C GLN A 216 19.04 -58.14 -2.12
N ARG A 217 20.23 -58.76 -2.07
CA ARG A 217 21.28 -58.40 -1.11
C ARG A 217 21.78 -56.96 -1.29
N LEU A 218 21.93 -56.54 -2.54
CA LEU A 218 22.30 -55.17 -2.87
C LEU A 218 21.20 -54.17 -2.42
N THR A 219 19.91 -54.50 -2.64
CA THR A 219 18.77 -53.71 -2.21
C THR A 219 18.80 -53.52 -0.67
N ASP A 220 18.92 -54.64 0.09
CA ASP A 220 18.98 -54.63 1.54
C ASP A 220 20.17 -53.79 2.06
N SER A 221 21.32 -53.87 1.40
CA SER A 221 22.51 -53.12 1.76
C SER A 221 22.36 -51.62 1.46
N VAL A 222 21.75 -51.25 0.33
CA VAL A 222 21.47 -49.88 -0.04
C VAL A 222 20.42 -49.27 0.92
N GLU A 223 19.35 -50.00 1.24
CA GLU A 223 18.33 -49.51 2.22
C GLU A 223 18.94 -49.30 3.61
N THR A 224 19.82 -50.22 4.04
CA THR A 224 20.56 -50.09 5.31
C THR A 224 21.44 -48.84 5.31
N ALA A 225 22.20 -48.60 4.21
CA ALA A 225 23.04 -47.42 4.07
C ALA A 225 22.22 -46.13 4.08
N LEU A 226 21.12 -46.07 3.31
CA LEU A 226 20.25 -44.91 3.25
C LEU A 226 19.62 -44.58 4.63
N LYS A 227 19.17 -45.61 5.36
CA LYS A 227 18.63 -45.44 6.71
C LYS A 227 19.67 -44.95 7.70
N LEU A 228 20.92 -45.42 7.60
CA LEU A 228 21.98 -45.04 8.53
C LEU A 228 22.57 -43.65 8.25
N ALA A 229 22.63 -43.26 6.97
CA ALA A 229 23.15 -41.94 6.53
C ALA A 229 22.07 -40.97 6.09
N GLU A 230 20.88 -41.09 6.67
CA GLU A 230 19.75 -40.15 6.46
C GLU A 230 19.45 -39.89 4.97
N GLY A 231 19.39 -40.96 4.17
CA GLY A 231 19.03 -40.91 2.74
C GLY A 231 20.22 -40.81 1.80
N LEU A 232 21.46 -41.00 2.26
CA LEU A 232 22.66 -41.02 1.43
C LEU A 232 23.29 -42.42 1.38
N VAL A 233 23.82 -42.81 0.21
CA VAL A 233 24.62 -44.01 0.06
C VAL A 233 25.79 -43.76 -0.89
N GLU A 234 26.96 -44.28 -0.54
CA GLU A 234 28.16 -44.27 -1.38
C GLU A 234 28.46 -45.67 -1.93
N ILE A 235 28.68 -45.73 -3.22
CA ILE A 235 29.15 -46.92 -3.89
C ILE A 235 30.59 -46.68 -4.31
N ASN A 236 31.53 -47.35 -3.63
CA ASN A 236 32.95 -47.26 -3.93
C ASN A 236 33.38 -48.46 -4.78
N VAL A 237 33.75 -48.19 -6.02
CA VAL A 237 34.30 -49.22 -6.92
C VAL A 237 35.77 -49.48 -6.54
N ILE A 238 36.10 -50.73 -6.19
CA ILE A 238 37.46 -51.06 -5.75
C ILE A 238 38.43 -50.85 -6.91
N GLY A 239 39.31 -49.88 -6.80
CA GLY A 239 40.24 -49.47 -7.84
C GLY A 239 39.68 -48.47 -8.84
N GLY A 240 38.48 -47.93 -8.60
CA GLY A 240 37.77 -46.92 -9.39
C GLY A 240 37.28 -45.75 -8.54
N GLU A 241 36.31 -45.00 -9.07
CA GLU A 241 35.72 -43.85 -8.42
C GLU A 241 34.63 -44.20 -7.40
N THR A 242 34.44 -43.35 -6.41
CA THR A 242 33.30 -43.41 -5.47
C THR A 242 32.14 -42.62 -6.04
N GLN A 243 31.00 -43.28 -6.22
CA GLN A 243 29.76 -42.67 -6.68
C GLN A 243 28.82 -42.48 -5.48
N MET A 244 28.25 -41.28 -5.36
CA MET A 244 27.28 -40.97 -4.31
C MET A 244 25.87 -40.93 -4.91
N TYR A 245 24.91 -41.52 -4.19
CA TYR A 245 23.50 -41.54 -4.53
C TYR A 245 22.71 -41.03 -3.35
N SER A 246 21.54 -40.45 -3.61
CA SER A 246 20.69 -39.90 -2.58
C SER A 246 19.23 -40.23 -2.82
N GLU A 247 18.55 -40.68 -1.79
CA GLU A 247 17.08 -40.81 -1.76
C GLU A 247 16.41 -39.47 -1.51
N ASN A 248 17.13 -38.52 -0.88
CA ASN A 248 16.72 -37.15 -0.64
C ASN A 248 17.27 -36.23 -1.73
N PHE A 249 16.69 -35.02 -1.85
CA PHE A 249 17.24 -33.97 -2.73
C PHE A 249 18.56 -33.42 -2.16
N ALA A 250 19.67 -34.07 -2.44
CA ALA A 250 20.99 -33.66 -1.98
C ALA A 250 22.00 -33.54 -3.13
N CYS A 251 22.83 -32.48 -3.07
CA CYS A 251 23.92 -32.30 -4.04
C CYS A 251 25.08 -33.22 -3.68
N SER A 252 25.49 -34.09 -4.59
CA SER A 252 26.61 -35.01 -4.43
C SER A 252 27.94 -34.29 -4.16
N ASP A 253 28.16 -33.14 -4.81
CA ASP A 253 29.45 -32.45 -4.77
C ASP A 253 29.54 -31.51 -3.54
N CYS A 254 28.46 -30.78 -3.23
CA CYS A 254 28.47 -29.76 -2.18
C CYS A 254 27.97 -30.27 -0.83
N GLY A 255 27.31 -31.42 -0.78
CA GLY A 255 26.73 -31.99 0.42
C GLY A 255 25.54 -31.22 1.01
N ILE A 256 24.93 -30.32 0.24
CA ILE A 256 23.73 -29.60 0.65
C ILE A 256 22.53 -30.48 0.37
N SER A 257 21.71 -30.70 1.40
CA SER A 257 20.41 -31.36 1.28
C SER A 257 19.31 -30.31 1.25
N LEU A 258 18.40 -30.42 0.29
CA LEU A 258 17.20 -29.61 0.24
C LEU A 258 16.10 -30.28 1.08
N PRO A 259 15.24 -29.50 1.76
CA PRO A 259 14.09 -30.06 2.45
C PRO A 259 13.09 -30.62 1.45
N GLU A 260 12.11 -31.38 1.93
CA GLU A 260 11.04 -31.89 1.09
C GLU A 260 10.31 -30.77 0.35
N ILE A 261 10.16 -30.93 -0.97
CA ILE A 261 9.60 -29.88 -1.83
C ILE A 261 8.07 -29.89 -1.74
N GLU A 262 7.54 -29.07 -0.83
CA GLU A 262 6.11 -28.89 -0.60
C GLU A 262 5.70 -27.43 -0.82
N PRO A 263 4.40 -27.14 -1.07
CA PRO A 263 3.94 -25.75 -1.28
C PRO A 263 4.27 -24.79 -0.13
N ARG A 264 4.34 -25.29 1.13
CA ARG A 264 4.71 -24.49 2.31
C ARG A 264 6.16 -24.02 2.28
N LEU A 265 7.05 -24.72 1.56
CA LEU A 265 8.44 -24.32 1.40
C LEU A 265 8.58 -23.00 0.65
N PHE A 266 7.67 -22.71 -0.28
CA PHE A 266 7.66 -21.49 -1.07
C PHE A 266 6.88 -20.33 -0.38
N SER A 267 6.46 -20.50 0.88
CA SER A 267 5.76 -19.46 1.61
C SER A 267 6.71 -18.60 2.43
N PHE A 268 6.76 -17.31 2.13
CA PHE A 268 7.51 -16.36 2.95
C PHE A 268 6.83 -16.03 4.29
N ASN A 269 5.61 -16.50 4.52
CA ASN A 269 4.90 -16.44 5.82
C ASN A 269 5.16 -17.68 6.70
N ASN A 270 5.84 -18.69 6.16
CA ASN A 270 6.15 -19.92 6.88
C ASN A 270 7.66 -19.97 7.21
N PRO A 271 8.07 -20.29 8.44
CA PRO A 271 9.49 -20.39 8.83
C PRO A 271 10.32 -21.37 8.01
N MET A 272 9.69 -22.37 7.38
CA MET A 272 10.38 -23.31 6.50
C MET A 272 10.98 -22.64 5.27
N GLY A 273 10.25 -21.71 4.64
CA GLY A 273 10.65 -21.04 3.42
C GLY A 273 11.17 -19.62 3.63
N ALA A 274 10.69 -18.93 4.66
CA ALA A 274 11.04 -17.53 4.92
C ALA A 274 12.53 -17.32 5.21
N CYS A 275 13.10 -16.25 4.68
CA CYS A 275 14.44 -15.80 5.03
C CYS A 275 14.53 -15.55 6.54
N PRO A 276 15.47 -16.16 7.27
CA PRO A 276 15.56 -16.02 8.72
C PRO A 276 15.95 -14.61 9.17
N ALA A 277 16.70 -13.87 8.36
CA ALA A 277 17.17 -12.52 8.69
C ALA A 277 16.05 -11.47 8.68
N CYS A 278 15.15 -11.50 7.67
CA CYS A 278 14.02 -10.56 7.56
C CYS A 278 12.66 -11.19 7.89
N THR A 279 12.63 -12.46 8.33
CA THR A 279 11.39 -13.19 8.64
C THR A 279 10.34 -13.14 7.51
N GLY A 280 10.79 -13.14 6.26
CA GLY A 280 9.94 -13.11 5.06
C GLY A 280 9.46 -11.73 4.64
N LEU A 281 9.96 -10.65 5.23
CA LEU A 281 9.61 -9.28 4.82
C LEU A 281 10.34 -8.81 3.55
N GLY A 282 11.54 -9.35 3.29
CA GLY A 282 12.40 -8.94 2.18
C GLY A 282 13.18 -7.66 2.43
N MET A 283 12.79 -6.89 3.43
CA MET A 283 13.36 -5.59 3.77
C MET A 283 13.63 -5.50 5.26
N ASN A 284 14.62 -4.67 5.63
CA ASN A 284 14.91 -4.31 6.99
C ASN A 284 14.68 -2.81 7.17
N MET A 285 14.09 -2.42 8.30
CA MET A 285 14.03 -1.01 8.70
C MET A 285 15.33 -0.67 9.41
N GLU A 286 16.12 0.20 8.84
CA GLU A 286 17.39 0.65 9.39
C GLU A 286 17.38 2.15 9.66
N LEU A 287 18.02 2.55 10.78
CA LEU A 287 18.18 3.97 11.11
C LEU A 287 19.11 4.62 10.08
N ASP A 288 18.64 5.67 9.43
CA ASP A 288 19.38 6.40 8.42
C ASP A 288 20.14 7.58 9.07
N LYS A 289 21.46 7.54 8.99
CA LYS A 289 22.33 8.60 9.51
C LYS A 289 22.00 9.97 8.92
N SER A 290 21.59 10.05 7.67
CA SER A 290 21.25 11.30 6.98
C SER A 290 19.91 11.89 7.43
N LEU A 291 18.96 11.07 7.89
CA LEU A 291 17.70 11.53 8.49
C LEU A 291 17.89 11.96 9.93
N ILE A 292 18.83 11.33 10.65
CA ILE A 292 19.17 11.68 12.04
C ILE A 292 19.97 12.98 12.07
N ILE A 293 20.89 13.18 11.12
CA ILE A 293 21.67 14.41 10.93
C ILE A 293 21.43 14.96 9.53
N PRO A 294 20.32 15.70 9.35
CA PRO A 294 19.96 16.23 8.04
C PRO A 294 20.86 17.40 7.59
N ASP A 295 21.45 18.12 8.52
CA ASP A 295 22.29 19.27 8.25
C ASP A 295 23.50 19.28 9.23
N GLY A 296 24.62 18.78 8.74
CA GLY A 296 25.86 18.71 9.52
C GLY A 296 26.56 20.06 9.74
N SER A 297 26.07 21.17 9.20
CA SER A 297 26.58 22.52 9.46
C SER A 297 26.08 23.11 10.78
N LYS A 298 25.10 22.45 11.44
CA LYS A 298 24.54 22.85 12.73
C LYS A 298 25.36 22.34 13.89
N THR A 299 25.25 23.04 15.02
CA THR A 299 25.80 22.64 16.31
C THR A 299 24.84 21.69 17.04
N PHE A 300 25.32 21.03 18.10
CA PHE A 300 24.46 20.19 18.95
C PHE A 300 23.42 21.02 19.70
N ALA A 301 23.77 22.25 20.12
CA ALA A 301 22.84 23.20 20.74
C ALA A 301 21.72 23.64 19.79
N GLU A 302 22.00 23.77 18.50
CA GLU A 302 21.03 24.08 17.43
C GLU A 302 20.21 22.87 16.96
N GLY A 303 20.51 21.69 17.48
CA GLY A 303 19.76 20.47 17.18
C GLY A 303 20.21 19.73 15.94
N VAL A 304 21.51 19.61 15.70
CA VAL A 304 22.07 18.80 14.61
C VAL A 304 21.55 17.35 14.62
N ILE A 305 21.30 16.77 15.82
CA ILE A 305 20.69 15.44 15.97
C ILE A 305 19.17 15.60 16.01
N ALA A 306 18.52 15.51 14.87
CA ALA A 306 17.08 15.73 14.73
C ALA A 306 16.20 14.75 15.55
N ALA A 307 16.76 13.61 15.96
CA ALA A 307 16.07 12.60 16.76
C ALA A 307 16.11 12.89 18.29
N LEU A 308 16.86 13.91 18.73
CA LEU A 308 16.99 14.26 20.13
C LEU A 308 16.40 15.67 20.41
N SER A 309 15.98 15.87 21.65
CA SER A 309 15.52 17.19 22.10
C SER A 309 16.67 18.17 22.13
N THR A 310 16.42 19.43 21.75
CA THR A 310 17.38 20.54 21.89
C THR A 310 17.42 21.12 23.31
N ASN A 311 16.57 20.66 24.22
CA ASN A 311 16.58 21.10 25.60
C ASN A 311 17.87 20.64 26.29
N GLN A 312 18.76 21.59 26.62
CA GLN A 312 20.06 21.33 27.26
C GLN A 312 19.93 20.70 28.65
N GLU A 313 18.80 20.89 29.33
CA GLU A 313 18.52 20.25 30.62
C GLU A 313 18.08 18.78 30.49
N ALA A 314 17.76 18.33 29.28
CA ALA A 314 17.38 16.94 29.06
C ALA A 314 18.55 15.98 29.35
N TYR A 315 18.23 14.82 29.94
CA TYR A 315 19.20 13.79 30.30
C TYR A 315 20.22 13.48 29.19
N HIS A 316 19.75 13.29 27.97
CA HIS A 316 20.60 12.95 26.84
C HIS A 316 21.49 14.08 26.37
N MET A 317 21.03 15.33 26.49
CA MET A 317 21.86 16.48 26.16
C MET A 317 22.97 16.71 27.20
N LYS A 318 22.68 16.50 28.50
CA LYS A 318 23.70 16.54 29.56
C LYS A 318 24.73 15.42 29.43
N GLN A 319 24.29 14.22 29.08
CA GLN A 319 25.19 13.10 28.80
C GLN A 319 26.08 13.40 27.58
N LEU A 320 25.50 13.92 26.50
CA LEU A 320 26.22 14.29 25.27
C LEU A 320 27.26 15.40 25.55
N ALA A 321 26.87 16.44 26.33
CA ALA A 321 27.79 17.49 26.75
C ALA A 321 29.00 16.92 27.52
N ALA A 322 28.78 15.96 28.42
CA ALA A 322 29.86 15.31 29.18
C ALA A 322 30.79 14.49 28.27
N VAL A 323 30.24 13.80 27.27
CA VAL A 323 31.02 13.06 26.27
C VAL A 323 31.86 14.00 25.43
N LEU A 324 31.24 15.05 24.85
CA LEU A 324 31.95 16.04 24.04
C LEU A 324 33.08 16.74 24.84
N SER A 325 32.77 17.18 26.06
CA SER A 325 33.74 17.85 26.92
C SER A 325 34.95 16.96 27.26
N TYR A 326 34.75 15.65 27.45
CA TYR A 326 35.85 14.71 27.72
C TYR A 326 36.84 14.63 26.56
N TYR A 327 36.35 14.75 25.32
CA TYR A 327 37.18 14.73 24.10
C TYR A 327 37.61 16.13 23.65
N GLY A 328 37.36 17.19 24.45
CA GLY A 328 37.77 18.57 24.14
C GLY A 328 36.82 19.35 23.22
N TYR A 329 35.58 18.91 23.05
CA TYR A 329 34.54 19.54 22.25
C TYR A 329 33.43 20.11 23.15
N SER A 330 32.53 20.92 22.57
CA SER A 330 31.35 21.47 23.25
C SER A 330 30.07 21.24 22.49
N LEU A 331 28.92 21.58 23.07
CA LEU A 331 27.63 21.58 22.37
C LEU A 331 27.55 22.60 21.24
N ASP A 332 28.45 23.59 21.22
CA ASP A 332 28.55 24.60 20.15
C ASP A 332 29.48 24.17 19.00
N THR A 333 30.08 22.99 19.09
CA THR A 333 30.88 22.41 17.98
C THR A 333 29.95 21.98 16.84
N VAL A 334 30.35 22.34 15.62
CA VAL A 334 29.63 21.92 14.40
C VAL A 334 29.93 20.44 14.13
N TRP A 335 28.91 19.68 13.72
CA TRP A 335 29.08 18.25 13.46
C TRP A 335 30.15 17.94 12.40
N ASN A 336 30.18 18.73 11.32
CA ASN A 336 31.13 18.52 10.22
C ASN A 336 32.59 18.79 10.63
N ASP A 337 32.81 19.54 11.71
CA ASP A 337 34.16 19.84 12.24
C ASP A 337 34.71 18.73 13.14
N LEU A 338 33.85 17.76 13.47
CA LEU A 338 34.28 16.60 14.28
C LEU A 338 35.08 15.59 13.43
N PRO A 339 36.19 15.07 13.95
CA PRO A 339 36.91 13.95 13.35
C PRO A 339 35.99 12.71 13.19
N LYS A 340 36.27 11.88 12.20
CA LYS A 340 35.47 10.66 11.92
C LYS A 340 35.42 9.71 13.12
N ASP A 341 36.51 9.57 13.85
CA ASP A 341 36.59 8.71 15.06
C ASP A 341 35.62 9.21 16.15
N MET A 342 35.53 10.52 16.34
CA MET A 342 34.59 11.11 17.28
C MET A 342 33.16 10.94 16.81
N GLN A 343 32.87 11.10 15.51
CA GLN A 343 31.57 10.83 14.96
C GLN A 343 31.17 9.36 15.16
N GLU A 344 32.09 8.40 14.98
CA GLU A 344 31.81 6.97 15.22
C GLU A 344 31.47 6.67 16.70
N ILE A 345 32.16 7.32 17.64
CA ILE A 345 31.83 7.23 19.07
C ILE A 345 30.41 7.77 19.32
N LEU A 346 30.05 8.89 18.70
CA LEU A 346 28.69 9.44 18.83
C LEU A 346 27.64 8.52 18.18
N TRP A 347 27.95 7.89 17.08
CA TRP A 347 27.03 6.97 16.42
C TRP A 347 26.82 5.67 17.20
N TYR A 348 27.88 5.02 17.66
CA TYR A 348 27.82 3.63 18.13
C TYR A 348 28.17 3.45 19.61
N GLY A 349 28.62 4.52 20.29
CA GLY A 349 28.92 4.50 21.71
C GLY A 349 30.39 4.47 22.05
N SER A 350 30.69 4.67 23.35
CA SER A 350 32.04 4.78 23.90
C SER A 350 32.64 3.47 24.44
N GLY A 351 31.97 2.33 24.18
CA GLY A 351 32.36 1.05 24.76
C GLY A 351 32.27 1.08 26.30
N GLU A 352 33.35 0.74 26.99
CA GLU A 352 33.39 0.68 28.45
C GLU A 352 33.69 2.05 29.12
N GLN A 353 34.08 3.07 28.34
CA GLN A 353 34.40 4.39 28.87
C GLN A 353 33.15 5.04 29.47
N LYS A 354 33.22 5.40 30.76
CA LYS A 354 32.13 6.01 31.53
C LYS A 354 32.29 7.52 31.64
N PHE A 355 31.20 8.23 31.58
CA PHE A 355 31.10 9.69 31.74
C PHE A 355 30.21 10.03 32.92
N SER A 356 30.61 11.05 33.70
CA SER A 356 29.83 11.53 34.85
C SER A 356 29.18 12.87 34.52
N PHE A 357 27.92 13.01 34.77
CA PHE A 357 27.13 14.24 34.59
C PHE A 357 26.08 14.38 35.68
N MET A 358 25.62 15.61 35.89
CA MET A 358 24.53 15.93 36.82
C MET A 358 23.24 16.13 36.03
N TYR A 359 22.16 15.51 36.48
CA TYR A 359 20.85 15.75 35.91
C TYR A 359 19.75 15.86 37.00
N GLU A 360 18.71 16.61 36.71
CA GLU A 360 17.56 16.78 37.58
C GLU A 360 16.49 15.74 37.20
N ASN A 361 16.04 14.95 38.18
CA ASN A 361 14.99 13.96 37.96
C ASN A 361 13.60 14.63 37.94
N LEU A 362 12.57 13.86 37.61
CA LEU A 362 11.17 14.33 37.56
C LEU A 362 10.63 14.86 38.92
N GLN A 363 11.37 14.62 40.02
CA GLN A 363 11.02 15.03 41.36
C GLN A 363 11.77 16.29 41.80
N GLY A 364 12.63 16.88 40.92
CA GLY A 364 13.42 18.08 41.21
C GLY A 364 14.75 17.78 41.93
N GLU A 365 15.17 16.51 42.08
CA GLU A 365 16.43 16.18 42.73
C GLU A 365 17.58 16.11 41.72
N VAL A 366 18.67 16.80 41.99
CA VAL A 366 19.89 16.76 41.18
C VAL A 366 20.75 15.55 41.58
N LYS A 367 20.93 14.61 40.65
CA LYS A 367 21.71 13.38 40.88
C LYS A 367 22.91 13.30 39.96
N LYS A 368 24.07 12.86 40.52
CA LYS A 368 25.23 12.50 39.71
C LYS A 368 25.04 11.12 39.14
N HIS A 369 25.13 11.02 37.81
CA HIS A 369 25.01 9.75 37.09
C HIS A 369 26.31 9.44 36.35
N THR A 370 26.80 8.21 36.45
CA THR A 370 28.04 7.77 35.79
C THR A 370 27.73 6.52 34.95
N THR A 371 27.77 6.67 33.64
CA THR A 371 27.39 5.60 32.69
C THR A 371 28.23 5.70 31.42
N PRO A 372 28.47 4.60 30.71
CA PRO A 372 29.02 4.68 29.36
C PRO A 372 28.02 5.36 28.43
N PHE A 373 28.49 5.93 27.33
CA PHE A 373 27.66 6.49 26.30
C PHE A 373 27.26 5.40 25.35
N GLU A 374 25.94 5.16 25.23
CA GLU A 374 25.37 4.08 24.44
C GLU A 374 25.52 4.30 22.91
N GLY A 375 25.59 5.56 22.46
CA GLY A 375 25.57 5.95 21.06
C GLY A 375 24.16 6.24 20.56
N ILE A 376 24.07 7.08 19.52
CA ILE A 376 22.80 7.53 18.96
C ILE A 376 22.02 6.37 18.36
N ILE A 377 22.66 5.51 17.56
CA ILE A 377 22.01 4.38 16.88
C ILE A 377 21.49 3.33 17.89
N PRO A 378 22.29 2.83 18.83
CA PRO A 378 21.80 1.91 19.86
C PRO A 378 20.68 2.50 20.72
N LEU A 379 20.80 3.78 21.10
CA LEU A 379 19.78 4.50 21.86
C LEU A 379 18.43 4.52 21.14
N LEU A 380 18.41 4.87 19.85
CA LEU A 380 17.18 4.94 19.07
C LEU A 380 16.59 3.53 18.83
N ARG A 381 17.45 2.52 18.58
CA ARG A 381 17.00 1.11 18.47
C ARG A 381 16.35 0.61 19.76
N ARG A 382 16.94 0.91 20.91
CA ARG A 382 16.37 0.55 22.20
C ARG A 382 15.04 1.26 22.43
N ARG A 383 14.98 2.58 22.21
CA ARG A 383 13.73 3.36 22.34
C ARG A 383 12.62 2.87 21.41
N HIS A 384 12.94 2.46 20.18
CA HIS A 384 11.97 1.89 19.25
C HIS A 384 11.38 0.59 19.79
N ARG A 385 12.23 -0.28 20.37
CA ARG A 385 11.82 -1.57 20.96
C ARG A 385 10.98 -1.39 22.22
N GLU A 386 11.32 -0.41 23.05
CA GLU A 386 10.71 -0.12 24.35
C GLU A 386 9.60 0.94 24.27
N ALA A 387 9.17 1.34 23.06
CA ALA A 387 8.17 2.39 22.86
C ALA A 387 6.83 2.04 23.49
N PHE A 388 6.39 2.83 24.47
CA PHE A 388 5.11 2.67 25.18
C PHE A 388 3.89 3.18 24.41
N SER A 389 4.07 3.93 23.32
CA SER A 389 3.01 4.47 22.51
C SER A 389 3.33 4.35 21.02
N GLU A 390 2.28 4.13 20.22
CA GLU A 390 2.38 4.10 18.76
C GLU A 390 2.97 5.40 18.19
N ARG A 391 2.63 6.54 18.78
CA ARG A 391 3.18 7.85 18.38
C ARG A 391 4.70 7.90 18.54
N MET A 392 5.24 7.44 19.67
CA MET A 392 6.68 7.40 19.92
C MET A 392 7.39 6.44 18.95
N ARG A 393 6.77 5.32 18.65
CA ARG A 393 7.27 4.35 17.67
C ARG A 393 7.35 4.97 16.27
N LEU A 394 6.26 5.60 15.81
CA LEU A 394 6.19 6.27 14.51
C LEU A 394 7.18 7.44 14.39
N ASP A 395 7.40 8.17 15.47
CA ASP A 395 8.39 9.26 15.48
C ASP A 395 9.81 8.73 15.25
N ILE A 396 10.17 7.59 15.86
CA ILE A 396 11.48 6.96 15.62
C ILE A 396 11.55 6.32 14.23
N GLU A 397 10.46 5.71 13.77
CA GLU A 397 10.36 5.14 12.41
C GLU A 397 10.54 6.21 11.32
N SER A 398 10.24 7.48 11.61
CA SER A 398 10.52 8.59 10.70
C SER A 398 12.02 8.83 10.42
N PHE A 399 12.91 8.27 11.24
CA PHE A 399 14.36 8.27 11.06
C PHE A 399 14.89 6.97 10.45
N MET A 400 14.00 6.05 10.04
CA MET A 400 14.36 4.78 9.45
C MET A 400 14.09 4.77 7.95
N THR A 401 14.96 4.08 7.22
CA THR A 401 14.78 3.80 5.79
C THR A 401 14.64 2.30 5.60
N SER A 402 13.77 1.92 4.68
CA SER A 402 13.60 0.50 4.30
C SER A 402 14.68 0.11 3.30
N THR A 403 15.57 -0.80 3.69
CA THR A 403 16.64 -1.33 2.85
C THR A 403 16.38 -2.80 2.51
N PRO A 404 16.76 -3.26 1.30
CA PRO A 404 16.68 -4.69 0.98
C PRO A 404 17.44 -5.52 2.01
N CYS A 405 16.88 -6.65 2.42
CA CYS A 405 17.52 -7.56 3.37
C CYS A 405 18.90 -8.02 2.83
N PRO A 406 20.00 -7.91 3.61
CA PRO A 406 21.35 -8.25 3.13
C PRO A 406 21.54 -9.74 2.83
N VAL A 407 20.64 -10.62 3.32
CA VAL A 407 20.73 -12.07 3.13
C VAL A 407 19.95 -12.54 1.92
N CYS A 408 18.70 -12.08 1.76
CA CYS A 408 17.85 -12.51 0.64
C CYS A 408 17.71 -11.46 -0.47
N HIS A 409 18.31 -10.27 -0.33
CA HIS A 409 18.31 -9.19 -1.33
C HIS A 409 16.90 -8.83 -1.85
N GLY A 410 15.90 -8.90 -0.96
CA GLY A 410 14.51 -8.65 -1.32
C GLY A 410 13.67 -9.90 -1.64
N ALA A 411 14.27 -11.04 -1.89
CA ALA A 411 13.59 -12.26 -2.33
C ALA A 411 12.69 -12.93 -1.27
N ARG A 412 12.71 -12.49 0.00
CA ARG A 412 11.88 -12.97 1.12
C ARG A 412 12.07 -14.43 1.52
N LEU A 413 12.65 -15.27 0.66
CA LEU A 413 12.81 -16.70 0.82
C LEU A 413 14.27 -17.09 1.07
N LYS A 414 14.50 -18.31 1.55
CA LYS A 414 15.82 -18.90 1.74
C LYS A 414 16.50 -19.19 0.41
N PRO A 415 17.86 -19.15 0.33
CA PRO A 415 18.58 -19.48 -0.90
C PRO A 415 18.28 -20.87 -1.46
N GLU A 416 18.04 -21.86 -0.58
CA GLU A 416 17.71 -23.23 -0.97
C GLU A 416 16.36 -23.30 -1.70
N VAL A 417 15.39 -22.45 -1.34
CA VAL A 417 14.09 -22.34 -2.01
C VAL A 417 14.23 -21.68 -3.37
N LEU A 418 15.09 -20.66 -3.45
CA LEU A 418 15.36 -19.93 -4.70
C LEU A 418 16.14 -20.77 -5.72
N SER A 419 16.75 -21.88 -5.32
CA SER A 419 17.43 -22.79 -6.23
C SER A 419 16.49 -23.78 -6.94
N ILE A 420 15.17 -23.73 -6.67
CA ILE A 420 14.16 -24.55 -7.36
C ILE A 420 13.59 -23.72 -8.51
N LEU A 421 13.74 -24.21 -9.74
CA LEU A 421 13.41 -23.47 -10.96
C LEU A 421 12.24 -24.09 -11.72
N VAL A 422 11.46 -23.25 -12.37
CA VAL A 422 10.46 -23.63 -13.38
C VAL A 422 10.75 -22.83 -14.64
N GLY A 423 11.01 -23.51 -15.76
CA GLY A 423 11.40 -22.82 -16.98
C GLY A 423 12.64 -21.94 -16.85
N GLY A 424 13.60 -22.35 -16.00
CA GLY A 424 14.83 -21.59 -15.74
C GLY A 424 14.72 -20.39 -14.80
N LYS A 425 13.52 -20.14 -14.22
CA LYS A 425 13.28 -19.04 -13.27
C LYS A 425 12.86 -19.56 -11.91
N ASN A 426 13.33 -18.91 -10.84
CA ASN A 426 12.83 -19.16 -9.49
C ASN A 426 11.51 -18.40 -9.23
N ILE A 427 10.82 -18.72 -8.14
CA ILE A 427 9.52 -18.14 -7.83
C ILE A 427 9.56 -16.61 -7.64
N CYS A 428 10.66 -16.06 -7.11
CA CYS A 428 10.83 -14.62 -6.94
C CYS A 428 11.05 -13.91 -8.27
N GLU A 429 11.85 -14.48 -9.18
CA GLU A 429 12.04 -13.96 -10.54
C GLU A 429 10.73 -13.97 -11.33
N VAL A 430 9.89 -15.00 -11.14
CA VAL A 430 8.55 -15.04 -11.76
C VAL A 430 7.63 -13.98 -11.16
N THR A 431 7.64 -13.78 -9.86
CA THR A 431 6.80 -12.73 -9.23
C THR A 431 7.29 -11.31 -9.51
N ALA A 432 8.55 -11.13 -9.85
CA ALA A 432 9.11 -9.83 -10.28
C ALA A 432 8.76 -9.47 -11.73
N LEU A 433 8.23 -10.40 -12.52
CA LEU A 433 7.72 -10.11 -13.86
C LEU A 433 6.48 -9.21 -13.77
N THR A 434 6.29 -8.36 -14.77
CA THR A 434 5.01 -7.66 -14.94
C THR A 434 3.92 -8.68 -15.29
N VAL A 435 2.66 -8.34 -15.02
CA VAL A 435 1.53 -9.23 -15.38
C VAL A 435 1.59 -9.62 -16.85
N ARG A 436 1.89 -8.67 -17.75
CA ARG A 436 2.06 -8.92 -19.19
C ARG A 436 3.19 -9.93 -19.48
N ASP A 437 4.35 -9.73 -18.87
CA ASP A 437 5.51 -10.59 -19.09
C ASP A 437 5.32 -11.97 -18.45
N ALA A 438 4.60 -12.03 -17.33
CA ALA A 438 4.22 -13.29 -16.69
C ALA A 438 3.27 -14.12 -17.59
N ILE A 439 2.29 -13.47 -18.24
CA ILE A 439 1.42 -14.15 -19.23
C ILE A 439 2.29 -14.75 -20.34
N ASN A 440 3.17 -13.96 -20.95
CA ASN A 440 4.06 -14.44 -22.02
C ASN A 440 4.96 -15.59 -21.54
N PHE A 441 5.52 -15.50 -20.33
CA PHE A 441 6.34 -16.55 -19.74
C PHE A 441 5.59 -17.87 -19.61
N PHE A 442 4.36 -17.86 -19.07
CA PHE A 442 3.58 -19.08 -18.88
C PHE A 442 3.01 -19.65 -20.20
N GLU A 443 2.71 -18.82 -21.20
CA GLU A 443 2.25 -19.26 -22.52
C GLU A 443 3.40 -19.90 -23.35
N THR A 444 4.62 -19.41 -23.17
CA THR A 444 5.81 -19.90 -23.89
C THR A 444 6.60 -20.97 -23.11
N LEU A 445 6.11 -21.37 -21.94
CA LEU A 445 6.82 -22.29 -21.05
C LEU A 445 7.02 -23.68 -21.71
N ASN A 446 8.29 -24.06 -21.90
CA ASN A 446 8.62 -25.34 -22.49
C ASN A 446 8.63 -26.42 -21.39
N LEU A 447 7.63 -27.29 -21.41
CA LEU A 447 7.45 -28.38 -20.45
C LEU A 447 7.48 -29.73 -21.13
N THR A 448 8.02 -30.73 -20.44
CA THR A 448 7.89 -32.13 -20.84
C THR A 448 6.42 -32.55 -20.79
N GLU A 449 6.06 -33.65 -21.50
CA GLU A 449 4.66 -34.15 -21.50
C GLU A 449 4.14 -34.40 -20.07
N ARG A 450 4.96 -35.02 -19.22
CA ARG A 450 4.65 -35.28 -17.81
C ARG A 450 4.41 -34.00 -17.04
N GLN A 451 5.31 -33.01 -17.13
CA GLN A 451 5.17 -31.71 -16.47
C GLN A 451 3.93 -30.96 -16.96
N ARG A 452 3.65 -31.02 -18.27
CA ARG A 452 2.46 -30.38 -18.88
C ARG A 452 1.18 -31.01 -18.35
N PHE A 453 1.13 -32.31 -18.20
CA PHE A 453 -0.03 -33.02 -17.65
C PHE A 453 -0.29 -32.62 -16.20
N ILE A 454 0.78 -32.59 -15.36
CA ILE A 454 0.69 -32.20 -13.93
C ILE A 454 0.29 -30.73 -13.78
N ALA A 455 0.89 -29.83 -14.57
CA ALA A 455 0.71 -28.39 -14.45
C ALA A 455 -0.56 -27.86 -15.13
N ARG A 456 -1.24 -28.63 -15.97
CA ARG A 456 -2.34 -28.19 -16.84
C ARG A 456 -3.40 -27.37 -16.12
N GLN A 457 -3.94 -27.86 -15.01
CA GLN A 457 -4.99 -27.18 -14.27
C GLN A 457 -4.44 -25.95 -13.52
N ILE A 458 -3.23 -26.04 -12.98
CA ILE A 458 -2.59 -24.95 -12.24
C ILE A 458 -2.29 -23.78 -13.19
N LEU A 459 -1.73 -24.07 -14.37
CA LEU A 459 -1.43 -23.03 -15.37
C LEU A 459 -2.70 -22.37 -15.91
N LYS A 460 -3.79 -23.13 -16.08
CA LYS A 460 -5.10 -22.57 -16.46
C LYS A 460 -5.56 -21.51 -15.46
N GLU A 461 -5.47 -21.80 -14.16
CA GLU A 461 -5.87 -20.88 -13.11
C GLU A 461 -4.95 -19.64 -13.02
N ILE A 462 -3.63 -19.84 -13.13
CA ILE A 462 -2.66 -18.75 -13.15
C ILE A 462 -2.94 -17.80 -14.33
N LEU A 463 -3.05 -18.35 -15.53
CA LEU A 463 -3.27 -17.57 -16.76
C LEU A 463 -4.63 -16.85 -16.73
N ALA A 464 -5.68 -17.47 -16.21
CA ALA A 464 -6.99 -16.83 -16.09
C ALA A 464 -6.90 -15.57 -15.20
N ARG A 465 -6.28 -15.70 -14.01
CA ARG A 465 -6.12 -14.57 -13.07
C ARG A 465 -5.21 -13.48 -13.62
N LEU A 466 -4.11 -13.85 -14.28
CA LEU A 466 -3.22 -12.87 -14.93
C LEU A 466 -3.93 -12.11 -16.06
N ARG A 467 -4.72 -12.80 -16.88
CA ARG A 467 -5.50 -12.16 -17.95
C ARG A 467 -6.53 -11.19 -17.39
N PHE A 468 -7.24 -11.54 -16.29
CA PHE A 468 -8.16 -10.59 -15.64
C PHE A 468 -7.44 -9.34 -15.12
N LEU A 469 -6.23 -9.46 -14.55
CA LEU A 469 -5.43 -8.30 -14.17
C LEU A 469 -5.05 -7.43 -15.39
N ASN A 470 -4.72 -8.06 -16.51
CA ASN A 470 -4.43 -7.38 -17.77
C ASN A 470 -5.67 -6.64 -18.31
N ASP A 471 -6.84 -7.30 -18.25
CA ASP A 471 -8.10 -6.77 -18.80
C ASP A 471 -8.64 -5.57 -17.99
N VAL A 472 -8.34 -5.50 -16.68
CA VAL A 472 -8.63 -4.30 -15.86
C VAL A 472 -7.54 -3.22 -15.94
N GLY A 473 -6.58 -3.34 -16.89
CA GLY A 473 -5.54 -2.33 -17.11
C GLY A 473 -4.41 -2.32 -16.08
N LEU A 474 -4.13 -3.45 -15.41
CA LEU A 474 -3.05 -3.60 -14.45
C LEU A 474 -1.86 -4.42 -14.98
N ASP A 475 -1.67 -4.43 -16.29
CA ASP A 475 -0.66 -5.21 -17.00
C ASP A 475 0.79 -4.81 -16.67
N TYR A 476 0.99 -3.62 -16.15
CA TYR A 476 2.29 -3.07 -15.75
C TYR A 476 2.71 -3.45 -14.31
N LEU A 477 1.81 -3.95 -13.47
CA LEU A 477 2.12 -4.32 -12.09
C LEU A 477 2.94 -5.61 -12.05
N THR A 478 3.84 -5.70 -11.05
CA THR A 478 4.54 -6.93 -10.70
C THR A 478 3.80 -7.67 -9.58
N LEU A 479 3.89 -9.00 -9.55
CA LEU A 479 3.19 -9.81 -8.54
C LEU A 479 3.81 -9.69 -7.15
N ASP A 480 5.08 -9.31 -7.04
CA ASP A 480 5.81 -9.08 -5.79
C ASP A 480 5.54 -7.71 -5.18
N ARG A 481 4.93 -6.78 -5.93
CA ARG A 481 4.63 -5.43 -5.45
C ARG A 481 3.80 -5.47 -4.17
N ALA A 482 4.27 -4.78 -3.14
CA ALA A 482 3.60 -4.73 -1.84
C ALA A 482 2.22 -4.05 -1.95
N ALA A 483 1.18 -4.67 -1.38
CA ALA A 483 -0.19 -4.16 -1.44
C ALA A 483 -0.35 -2.76 -0.81
N GLY A 484 0.47 -2.42 0.19
CA GLY A 484 0.46 -1.10 0.81
C GLY A 484 1.01 0.04 -0.07
N THR A 485 1.65 -0.26 -1.21
CA THR A 485 2.16 0.72 -2.17
C THR A 485 1.22 0.97 -3.34
N LEU A 486 0.08 0.29 -3.37
CA LEU A 486 -0.91 0.44 -4.41
C LEU A 486 -1.75 1.70 -4.18
N SER A 487 -2.11 2.39 -5.27
CA SER A 487 -3.14 3.41 -5.22
C SER A 487 -4.52 2.81 -4.89
N GLY A 488 -5.47 3.63 -4.44
CA GLY A 488 -6.82 3.17 -4.15
C GLY A 488 -7.47 2.48 -5.36
N GLY A 489 -7.35 3.07 -6.55
CA GLY A 489 -7.88 2.50 -7.78
C GLY A 489 -7.18 1.20 -8.22
N GLU A 490 -5.85 1.08 -8.06
CA GLU A 490 -5.13 -0.18 -8.31
C GLU A 490 -5.62 -1.30 -7.40
N ALA A 491 -5.77 -1.03 -6.10
CA ALA A 491 -6.24 -2.01 -5.12
C ALA A 491 -7.69 -2.46 -5.41
N GLN A 492 -8.54 -1.53 -5.79
CA GLN A 492 -9.93 -1.81 -6.16
C GLN A 492 -10.02 -2.71 -7.41
N ARG A 493 -9.25 -2.39 -8.46
CA ARG A 493 -9.20 -3.21 -9.69
C ARG A 493 -8.62 -4.60 -9.45
N ILE A 494 -7.64 -4.75 -8.55
CA ILE A 494 -7.15 -6.07 -8.14
C ILE A 494 -8.27 -6.88 -7.51
N ARG A 495 -9.09 -6.29 -6.63
CA ARG A 495 -10.24 -6.98 -6.03
C ARG A 495 -11.28 -7.33 -7.10
N LEU A 496 -11.58 -6.41 -8.02
CA LEU A 496 -12.49 -6.68 -9.14
C LEU A 496 -11.99 -7.87 -9.97
N ALA A 497 -10.71 -7.88 -10.37
CA ALA A 497 -10.10 -8.97 -11.10
C ALA A 497 -10.18 -10.31 -10.35
N THR A 498 -9.97 -10.29 -9.02
CA THR A 498 -10.07 -11.49 -8.17
C THR A 498 -11.51 -12.02 -8.12
N GLN A 499 -12.52 -11.15 -8.02
CA GLN A 499 -13.93 -11.55 -7.99
C GLN A 499 -14.41 -12.09 -9.34
N ILE A 500 -14.01 -11.47 -10.45
CA ILE A 500 -14.30 -11.96 -11.80
C ILE A 500 -13.67 -13.36 -12.00
N GLY A 501 -12.45 -13.55 -11.52
CA GLY A 501 -11.75 -14.83 -11.56
C GLY A 501 -12.46 -15.96 -10.80
N SER A 502 -13.39 -15.64 -9.88
CA SER A 502 -14.19 -16.65 -9.17
C SER A 502 -15.28 -17.31 -10.04
N GLY A 503 -15.62 -16.69 -11.19
CA GLY A 503 -16.62 -17.22 -12.13
C GLY A 503 -18.04 -17.31 -11.56
N LEU A 504 -18.38 -16.49 -10.56
CA LEU A 504 -19.72 -16.46 -9.95
C LEU A 504 -20.74 -15.90 -10.91
N VAL A 505 -21.94 -16.49 -10.94
CA VAL A 505 -23.08 -16.13 -11.79
C VAL A 505 -24.29 -15.87 -10.91
N GLY A 506 -25.16 -14.93 -11.32
CA GLY A 506 -26.38 -14.56 -10.60
C GLY A 506 -26.12 -13.73 -9.34
N VAL A 507 -24.98 -13.07 -9.25
CA VAL A 507 -24.55 -12.21 -8.14
C VAL A 507 -24.87 -10.76 -8.44
N LEU A 508 -25.14 -9.96 -7.40
CA LEU A 508 -25.20 -8.51 -7.46
C LEU A 508 -23.84 -7.93 -7.06
N TYR A 509 -23.11 -7.39 -8.01
CA TYR A 509 -21.87 -6.65 -7.76
C TYR A 509 -22.19 -5.17 -7.56
N ILE A 510 -21.68 -4.60 -6.46
CA ILE A 510 -21.83 -3.18 -6.15
C ILE A 510 -20.42 -2.57 -6.12
N LEU A 511 -20.17 -1.62 -7.03
CA LEU A 511 -18.88 -1.01 -7.23
C LEU A 511 -18.92 0.48 -6.90
N ASP A 512 -17.91 0.98 -6.22
CA ASP A 512 -17.74 2.40 -5.88
C ASP A 512 -16.67 3.01 -6.77
N GLU A 513 -17.09 3.81 -7.75
CA GLU A 513 -16.24 4.58 -8.66
C GLU A 513 -15.05 3.78 -9.25
N PRO A 514 -15.28 2.68 -9.95
CA PRO A 514 -14.20 1.81 -10.43
C PRO A 514 -13.29 2.46 -11.49
N SER A 515 -13.71 3.56 -12.12
CA SER A 515 -12.94 4.33 -13.11
C SER A 515 -11.86 5.23 -12.48
N ILE A 516 -11.80 5.34 -11.15
CA ILE A 516 -10.89 6.24 -10.44
C ILE A 516 -9.41 6.01 -10.83
N GLY A 517 -8.71 7.13 -11.13
CA GLY A 517 -7.28 7.13 -11.44
C GLY A 517 -6.95 6.43 -12.76
N LEU A 518 -7.96 6.19 -13.60
CA LEU A 518 -7.77 5.62 -14.92
C LEU A 518 -7.59 6.70 -15.98
N HIS A 519 -6.63 6.47 -16.86
CA HIS A 519 -6.60 7.15 -18.13
C HIS A 519 -7.75 6.64 -19.01
N GLN A 520 -8.30 7.47 -19.89
CA GLN A 520 -9.45 7.12 -20.74
C GLN A 520 -9.23 5.81 -21.54
N ARG A 521 -8.00 5.57 -22.02
CA ARG A 521 -7.63 4.32 -22.69
C ARG A 521 -7.87 3.08 -21.81
N ASP A 522 -7.57 3.19 -20.52
CA ASP A 522 -7.67 2.05 -19.60
C ASP A 522 -9.13 1.91 -19.09
N ASN A 523 -9.90 3.03 -19.09
CA ASN A 523 -11.34 3.02 -18.77
C ASN A 523 -12.14 2.18 -19.76
N SER A 524 -11.85 2.28 -21.06
CA SER A 524 -12.50 1.45 -22.08
C SER A 524 -12.31 -0.05 -21.85
N LYS A 525 -11.14 -0.48 -21.35
CA LYS A 525 -10.88 -1.89 -21.00
C LYS A 525 -11.72 -2.32 -19.79
N LEU A 526 -11.78 -1.47 -18.76
CA LEU A 526 -12.60 -1.69 -17.58
C LEU A 526 -14.07 -1.85 -17.97
N LEU A 527 -14.62 -0.97 -18.82
CA LEU A 527 -15.99 -1.04 -19.30
C LEU A 527 -16.28 -2.35 -20.03
N ALA A 528 -15.38 -2.78 -20.92
CA ALA A 528 -15.52 -4.07 -21.60
C ALA A 528 -15.56 -5.24 -20.60
N THR A 529 -14.76 -5.15 -19.53
CA THR A 529 -14.73 -6.16 -18.46
C THR A 529 -16.03 -6.17 -17.65
N LEU A 530 -16.59 -5.01 -17.31
CA LEU A 530 -17.89 -4.89 -16.62
C LEU A 530 -19.04 -5.42 -17.48
N GLN A 531 -19.03 -5.09 -18.77
CA GLN A 531 -20.03 -5.62 -19.72
C GLN A 531 -19.93 -7.14 -19.84
N HIS A 532 -18.71 -7.69 -19.90
CA HIS A 532 -18.52 -9.14 -19.91
C HIS A 532 -19.07 -9.78 -18.61
N LEU A 533 -18.83 -9.17 -17.45
CA LEU A 533 -19.35 -9.68 -16.17
C LEU A 533 -20.88 -9.64 -16.12
N ARG A 534 -21.52 -8.60 -16.69
CA ARG A 534 -22.97 -8.54 -16.91
C ARG A 534 -23.46 -9.67 -17.82
N ASP A 535 -22.80 -9.87 -18.94
CA ASP A 535 -23.18 -10.85 -19.95
C ASP A 535 -23.07 -12.31 -19.44
N LEU A 536 -22.31 -12.54 -18.37
CA LEU A 536 -22.29 -13.81 -17.63
C LEU A 536 -23.55 -14.04 -16.77
N GLY A 537 -24.52 -13.12 -16.74
CA GLY A 537 -25.77 -13.21 -15.97
C GLY A 537 -25.62 -12.65 -14.56
N ASN A 538 -24.83 -11.60 -14.39
CA ASN A 538 -24.70 -10.86 -13.13
C ASN A 538 -25.36 -9.48 -13.23
N THR A 539 -25.86 -8.98 -12.10
CA THR A 539 -26.35 -7.60 -11.98
C THR A 539 -25.21 -6.74 -11.47
N LEU A 540 -24.91 -5.63 -12.15
CA LEU A 540 -23.90 -4.67 -11.74
C LEU A 540 -24.55 -3.36 -11.35
N LEU A 541 -24.28 -2.91 -10.13
CA LEU A 541 -24.70 -1.60 -9.63
C LEU A 541 -23.44 -0.77 -9.39
N VAL A 542 -23.24 0.27 -10.16
CA VAL A 542 -22.01 1.06 -10.16
C VAL A 542 -22.33 2.49 -9.74
N VAL A 543 -21.71 2.96 -8.66
CA VAL A 543 -21.72 4.39 -8.32
C VAL A 543 -20.64 5.05 -9.17
N GLU A 544 -21.04 5.94 -10.09
CA GLU A 544 -20.09 6.54 -11.05
C GLU A 544 -20.47 7.94 -11.48
N HIS A 545 -19.44 8.66 -11.93
CA HIS A 545 -19.52 10.03 -12.44
C HIS A 545 -18.93 10.18 -13.83
N ASP A 546 -18.26 9.13 -14.34
CA ASP A 546 -17.64 9.12 -15.66
C ASP A 546 -18.68 9.05 -16.77
N GLU A 547 -18.52 9.92 -17.77
CA GLU A 547 -19.45 10.04 -18.89
C GLU A 547 -19.47 8.77 -19.77
N GLU A 548 -18.31 8.17 -20.06
CA GLU A 548 -18.23 6.94 -20.87
C GLU A 548 -18.95 5.79 -20.18
N THR A 549 -18.83 5.68 -18.85
CA THR A 549 -19.53 4.67 -18.04
C THR A 549 -21.04 4.87 -18.06
N MET A 550 -21.50 6.13 -17.98
CA MET A 550 -22.92 6.45 -18.06
C MET A 550 -23.52 6.07 -19.44
N TYR A 551 -22.79 6.33 -20.53
CA TYR A 551 -23.24 5.93 -21.88
C TYR A 551 -23.21 4.41 -22.11
N ALA A 552 -22.31 3.69 -21.42
CA ALA A 552 -22.22 2.23 -21.50
C ALA A 552 -23.24 1.51 -20.64
N ALA A 553 -23.94 2.21 -19.74
CA ALA A 553 -24.94 1.64 -18.84
C ALA A 553 -26.24 1.30 -19.54
N ASP A 554 -26.87 0.20 -19.13
CA ASP A 554 -28.23 -0.17 -19.58
C ASP A 554 -29.30 0.73 -18.93
N GLN A 555 -29.01 1.24 -17.69
CA GLN A 555 -29.88 2.16 -16.97
C GLN A 555 -29.04 3.08 -16.05
N ILE A 556 -29.48 4.32 -15.89
CA ILE A 556 -28.95 5.31 -14.99
C ILE A 556 -30.00 5.67 -13.96
N ILE A 557 -29.61 5.83 -12.70
CA ILE A 557 -30.42 6.34 -11.60
C ILE A 557 -29.73 7.60 -11.10
N ASP A 558 -30.33 8.76 -11.33
CA ASP A 558 -29.83 10.06 -10.91
C ASP A 558 -30.44 10.48 -9.58
N ILE A 559 -29.59 10.65 -8.54
CA ILE A 559 -30.02 11.00 -7.18
C ILE A 559 -29.65 12.45 -6.88
N GLY A 560 -30.64 13.21 -6.46
CA GLY A 560 -30.50 14.63 -6.21
C GLY A 560 -31.74 15.24 -5.60
N PRO A 561 -32.09 16.48 -6.02
CA PRO A 561 -31.37 17.36 -6.98
C PRO A 561 -30.15 18.07 -6.38
N GLY A 562 -30.00 18.09 -5.04
CA GLY A 562 -28.91 18.72 -4.30
C GLY A 562 -28.08 17.72 -3.51
N ALA A 563 -27.32 18.22 -2.53
CA ALA A 563 -26.54 17.44 -1.58
C ALA A 563 -27.14 17.54 -0.17
N GLY A 564 -26.81 16.59 0.72
CA GLY A 564 -27.27 16.57 2.11
C GLY A 564 -28.80 16.57 2.21
N GLU A 565 -29.36 17.52 2.97
CA GLU A 565 -30.82 17.65 3.15
C GLU A 565 -31.60 17.96 1.85
N HIS A 566 -30.94 18.58 0.86
CA HIS A 566 -31.54 18.89 -0.44
C HIS A 566 -31.40 17.75 -1.46
N GLY A 567 -30.73 16.64 -1.07
CA GLY A 567 -30.60 15.43 -1.84
C GLY A 567 -31.62 14.35 -1.48
N GLY A 568 -31.28 13.11 -1.76
CA GLY A 568 -31.99 11.92 -1.32
C GLY A 568 -33.26 11.56 -2.10
N ASN A 569 -33.54 12.21 -3.24
CA ASN A 569 -34.61 11.84 -4.13
C ASN A 569 -34.10 11.24 -5.44
N VAL A 570 -34.87 10.36 -6.06
CA VAL A 570 -34.62 9.94 -7.45
C VAL A 570 -35.15 11.07 -8.36
N VAL A 571 -34.23 11.75 -9.04
CA VAL A 571 -34.54 12.87 -9.95
C VAL A 571 -34.93 12.34 -11.32
N ALA A 572 -34.18 11.33 -11.78
CA ALA A 572 -34.41 10.71 -13.08
C ALA A 572 -33.96 9.25 -13.07
N GLN A 573 -34.61 8.41 -13.87
CA GLN A 573 -34.27 7.03 -14.06
C GLN A 573 -34.54 6.63 -15.51
N GLY A 574 -33.56 6.00 -16.17
CA GLY A 574 -33.70 5.59 -17.58
C GLY A 574 -32.33 5.47 -18.25
N THR A 575 -32.30 5.43 -19.56
CA THR A 575 -31.09 5.44 -20.40
C THR A 575 -30.44 6.83 -20.40
N ALA A 576 -29.16 6.92 -20.82
CA ALA A 576 -28.46 8.20 -20.92
C ALA A 576 -29.25 9.23 -21.78
N GLU A 577 -29.87 8.79 -22.85
CA GLU A 577 -30.68 9.68 -23.72
C GLU A 577 -31.95 10.20 -23.03
N GLU A 578 -32.59 9.37 -22.21
CA GLU A 578 -33.76 9.80 -21.42
C GLU A 578 -33.37 10.78 -20.32
N ILE A 579 -32.23 10.55 -19.62
CA ILE A 579 -31.71 11.44 -18.59
C ILE A 579 -31.40 12.83 -19.16
N LYS A 580 -30.87 12.93 -20.39
CA LYS A 580 -30.63 14.22 -21.08
C LYS A 580 -31.84 15.09 -21.22
N LEU A 581 -33.04 14.49 -21.32
CA LEU A 581 -34.31 15.22 -21.52
C LEU A 581 -34.88 15.79 -20.23
N VAL A 582 -34.41 15.31 -19.05
CA VAL A 582 -34.94 15.76 -17.76
C VAL A 582 -34.30 17.11 -17.39
N GLU A 583 -35.10 18.16 -17.29
CA GLU A 583 -34.65 19.53 -17.01
C GLU A 583 -34.03 19.68 -15.60
N ASN A 584 -34.64 19.01 -14.62
CA ASN A 584 -34.20 19.11 -13.21
C ASN A 584 -33.00 18.23 -12.88
N SER A 585 -32.57 17.35 -13.79
CA SER A 585 -31.38 16.55 -13.62
C SER A 585 -30.13 17.37 -13.92
N VAL A 586 -29.29 17.59 -12.90
CA VAL A 586 -27.99 18.26 -13.07
C VAL A 586 -27.09 17.40 -13.98
N THR A 587 -27.06 16.10 -13.79
CA THR A 587 -26.39 15.15 -14.67
C THR A 587 -26.86 15.29 -16.11
N GLY A 588 -28.18 15.31 -16.33
CA GLY A 588 -28.77 15.48 -17.66
C GLY A 588 -28.44 16.82 -18.32
N GLN A 589 -28.30 17.89 -17.56
CA GLN A 589 -27.87 19.20 -18.05
C GLN A 589 -26.44 19.18 -18.62
N TYR A 590 -25.51 18.45 -17.97
CA TYR A 590 -24.14 18.30 -18.47
C TYR A 590 -24.07 17.31 -19.65
N LEU A 591 -24.70 16.14 -19.55
CA LEU A 591 -24.73 15.16 -20.63
C LEU A 591 -25.36 15.70 -21.94
N SER A 592 -26.33 16.62 -21.83
CA SER A 592 -26.94 17.28 -22.99
C SER A 592 -26.17 18.48 -23.51
N GLY A 593 -25.09 18.92 -22.79
CA GLY A 593 -24.35 20.12 -23.13
C GLY A 593 -25.06 21.44 -22.80
N ARG A 594 -26.24 21.43 -22.14
CA ARG A 594 -26.90 22.63 -21.62
C ARG A 594 -26.07 23.34 -20.57
N LYS A 595 -25.32 22.60 -19.77
CA LYS A 595 -24.22 23.09 -18.93
C LYS A 595 -22.93 22.44 -19.39
N PHE A 596 -21.83 23.17 -19.32
CA PHE A 596 -20.52 22.67 -19.74
C PHE A 596 -19.40 23.42 -18.98
N ILE A 597 -18.23 22.78 -18.90
CA ILE A 597 -17.02 23.41 -18.42
C ILE A 597 -16.34 24.08 -19.64
N PRO A 598 -16.15 25.39 -19.64
CA PRO A 598 -15.65 26.12 -20.82
C PRO A 598 -14.16 25.85 -21.05
N VAL A 599 -13.75 25.96 -22.32
CA VAL A 599 -12.34 25.96 -22.73
C VAL A 599 -11.87 27.43 -22.79
N PRO A 600 -10.74 27.81 -22.17
CA PRO A 600 -10.22 29.16 -22.26
C PRO A 600 -9.87 29.54 -23.71
N LYS A 601 -10.34 30.70 -24.19
CA LYS A 601 -9.96 31.22 -25.52
C LYS A 601 -8.49 31.55 -25.64
N LYS A 602 -7.91 32.03 -24.53
CA LYS A 602 -6.47 32.38 -24.47
C LYS A 602 -5.87 31.66 -23.24
N ARG A 603 -4.81 30.92 -23.47
CA ARG A 603 -4.01 30.31 -22.40
C ARG A 603 -3.11 31.38 -21.76
N ARG A 604 -2.88 31.25 -20.45
CA ARG A 604 -1.90 32.11 -19.77
C ARG A 604 -0.50 31.75 -20.24
N GLU A 605 0.31 32.78 -20.46
CA GLU A 605 1.72 32.59 -20.78
C GLU A 605 2.54 32.54 -19.49
N CYS A 606 3.57 31.71 -19.47
CA CYS A 606 4.53 31.68 -18.38
C CYS A 606 5.28 33.01 -18.29
N ASP A 607 5.51 33.52 -17.10
CA ASP A 607 6.25 34.75 -16.82
C ASP A 607 7.78 34.59 -16.95
N GLY A 608 8.25 33.46 -17.47
CA GLY A 608 9.66 33.12 -17.65
C GLY A 608 10.29 32.40 -16.46
N ARG A 609 9.55 32.17 -15.37
CA ARG A 609 10.00 31.38 -14.22
C ARG A 609 9.64 29.92 -14.41
N TYR A 610 10.62 29.05 -14.18
CA TYR A 610 10.46 27.60 -14.30
C TYR A 610 11.09 26.89 -13.12
N ILE A 611 10.58 25.69 -12.80
CA ILE A 611 11.30 24.65 -12.07
C ILE A 611 11.76 23.62 -13.11
N GLU A 612 13.05 23.32 -13.13
CA GLU A 612 13.63 22.32 -14.01
C GLU A 612 14.10 21.12 -13.20
N ILE A 613 13.53 19.95 -13.46
CA ILE A 613 13.99 18.66 -12.93
C ILE A 613 14.87 18.03 -13.99
N ILE A 614 16.14 17.80 -13.66
CA ILE A 614 17.15 17.27 -14.59
C ILE A 614 17.52 15.85 -14.15
N GLY A 615 17.51 14.92 -15.10
CA GLY A 615 17.98 13.57 -14.88
C GLY A 615 17.13 12.76 -13.91
N ALA A 616 15.79 12.89 -13.93
CA ALA A 616 14.90 12.09 -13.11
C ALA A 616 14.96 10.62 -13.50
N LYS A 617 15.41 9.75 -12.57
CA LYS A 617 15.69 8.32 -12.83
C LYS A 617 15.04 7.38 -11.81
N ALA A 618 14.27 7.92 -10.88
CA ALA A 618 13.62 7.12 -9.85
C ALA A 618 12.55 6.18 -10.44
N ASN A 619 12.40 4.99 -9.87
CA ASN A 619 11.44 3.96 -10.25
C ASN A 619 11.52 3.65 -11.77
N ASN A 620 10.44 3.88 -12.51
CA ASN A 620 10.39 3.65 -13.96
C ASN A 620 10.84 4.84 -14.81
N LEU A 621 11.21 5.97 -14.23
CA LEU A 621 11.64 7.16 -14.99
C LEU A 621 12.98 6.93 -15.69
N LYS A 622 13.06 7.30 -16.97
CA LYS A 622 14.18 6.98 -17.86
C LYS A 622 15.12 8.19 -18.06
N ASN A 623 15.66 8.73 -16.96
CA ASN A 623 16.60 9.86 -17.00
C ASN A 623 16.04 11.06 -17.79
N ILE A 624 14.82 11.49 -17.43
CA ILE A 624 14.10 12.54 -18.12
C ILE A 624 14.40 13.92 -17.54
N ASP A 625 14.35 14.92 -18.41
CA ASP A 625 14.41 16.34 -18.07
C ASP A 625 13.03 16.96 -18.27
N VAL A 626 12.51 17.63 -17.23
CA VAL A 626 11.16 18.22 -17.25
C VAL A 626 11.20 19.66 -16.75
N LYS A 627 10.57 20.57 -17.53
CA LYS A 627 10.37 21.97 -17.15
C LYS A 627 8.92 22.20 -16.75
N ILE A 628 8.72 22.76 -15.57
CA ILE A 628 7.40 23.10 -15.03
C ILE A 628 7.29 24.62 -14.97
N PRO A 629 6.42 25.24 -15.78
CA PRO A 629 6.22 26.69 -15.77
C PRO A 629 5.52 27.12 -14.48
N LEU A 630 5.90 28.28 -13.96
CA LEU A 630 5.31 28.87 -12.76
C LEU A 630 4.30 29.97 -13.12
N GLY A 631 3.37 30.27 -12.17
CA GLY A 631 2.33 31.25 -12.35
C GLY A 631 1.21 30.83 -13.33
N VAL A 632 1.13 29.56 -13.66
CA VAL A 632 0.13 28.98 -14.58
C VAL A 632 -0.50 27.72 -14.03
N PHE A 633 -1.59 27.27 -14.65
CA PHE A 633 -2.27 26.01 -14.34
C PHE A 633 -1.64 24.87 -15.18
N THR A 634 -0.78 24.09 -14.55
CA THR A 634 -0.10 22.94 -15.18
C THR A 634 -0.78 21.64 -14.81
N VAL A 635 -1.06 20.78 -15.79
CA VAL A 635 -1.55 19.43 -15.55
C VAL A 635 -0.53 18.39 -16.02
N VAL A 636 -0.20 17.45 -15.16
CA VAL A 636 0.66 16.30 -15.44
C VAL A 636 -0.24 15.09 -15.70
N THR A 637 -0.16 14.58 -16.91
CA THR A 637 -1.03 13.52 -17.42
C THR A 637 -0.24 12.35 -18.00
N GLY A 638 -0.92 11.32 -18.47
CA GLY A 638 -0.36 10.11 -19.03
C GLY A 638 -1.02 8.85 -18.49
N VAL A 639 -0.80 7.71 -19.12
CA VAL A 639 -1.41 6.43 -18.72
C VAL A 639 -1.09 6.04 -17.27
N SER A 640 -1.89 5.15 -16.69
CA SER A 640 -1.65 4.62 -15.34
C SER A 640 -0.26 3.95 -15.26
N GLY A 641 0.49 4.21 -14.18
CA GLY A 641 1.86 3.69 -14.02
C GLY A 641 2.94 4.34 -14.89
N SER A 642 2.68 5.47 -15.57
CA SER A 642 3.68 6.17 -16.42
C SER A 642 4.77 6.93 -15.65
N GLY A 643 4.66 7.07 -14.31
CA GLY A 643 5.66 7.73 -13.48
C GLY A 643 5.29 9.14 -12.98
N LYS A 644 4.02 9.57 -13.14
CA LYS A 644 3.54 10.91 -12.74
C LYS A 644 3.79 11.22 -11.27
N SER A 645 3.32 10.36 -10.37
CA SER A 645 3.47 10.55 -8.92
C SER A 645 4.94 10.48 -8.50
N THR A 646 5.76 9.64 -9.14
CA THR A 646 7.21 9.59 -8.90
C THR A 646 7.87 10.92 -9.25
N LEU A 647 7.54 11.53 -10.38
CA LEU A 647 8.11 12.81 -10.80
C LEU A 647 7.69 13.95 -9.86
N ILE A 648 6.40 14.03 -9.54
CA ILE A 648 5.83 15.19 -8.82
C ILE A 648 5.91 14.99 -7.29
N ASN A 649 5.51 13.83 -6.77
CA ASN A 649 5.48 13.62 -5.31
C ASN A 649 6.86 13.17 -4.78
N ASP A 650 7.48 12.13 -5.38
CA ASP A 650 8.69 11.54 -4.81
C ASP A 650 9.95 12.38 -5.09
N ILE A 651 9.99 13.12 -6.21
CA ILE A 651 11.14 13.97 -6.57
C ILE A 651 10.85 15.42 -6.21
N LEU A 652 9.89 16.08 -6.88
CA LEU A 652 9.68 17.54 -6.78
C LEU A 652 9.21 17.96 -5.39
N TYR A 653 8.12 17.35 -4.91
CA TYR A 653 7.55 17.70 -3.59
C TYR A 653 8.54 17.43 -2.48
N ASN A 654 9.16 16.24 -2.46
CA ASN A 654 10.12 15.88 -1.41
C ASN A 654 11.32 16.83 -1.38
N ALA A 655 11.85 17.24 -2.55
CA ALA A 655 12.95 18.19 -2.64
C ALA A 655 12.58 19.59 -2.11
N LEU A 656 11.41 20.10 -2.53
CA LEU A 656 10.93 21.42 -2.08
C LEU A 656 10.55 21.43 -0.60
N ALA A 657 9.88 20.37 -0.11
CA ALA A 657 9.50 20.25 1.28
C ALA A 657 10.72 20.15 2.22
N ALA A 658 11.75 19.41 1.80
CA ALA A 658 13.03 19.36 2.53
C ALA A 658 13.70 20.74 2.58
N LYS A 659 13.75 21.46 1.45
CA LYS A 659 14.44 22.77 1.35
C LYS A 659 13.66 23.89 2.05
N LEU A 660 12.34 23.98 1.83
CA LEU A 660 11.53 25.13 2.30
C LEU A 660 10.97 24.95 3.71
N HIS A 661 10.66 23.71 4.10
CA HIS A 661 10.00 23.43 5.38
C HIS A 661 10.87 22.61 6.33
N GLY A 662 12.11 22.26 5.94
CA GLY A 662 12.98 21.38 6.73
C GLY A 662 12.34 20.01 6.95
N ALA A 663 11.46 19.56 6.04
CA ALA A 663 10.80 18.27 6.16
C ALA A 663 11.83 17.15 6.02
N ARG A 664 11.66 16.10 6.82
CA ARG A 664 12.52 14.90 6.84
C ARG A 664 12.21 13.98 5.65
N LEU A 665 12.04 14.57 4.47
CA LEU A 665 11.74 13.85 3.24
C LEU A 665 12.98 13.84 2.35
N ARG A 666 13.24 12.69 1.74
CA ARG A 666 14.36 12.53 0.82
C ARG A 666 13.81 12.47 -0.60
N PRO A 667 14.25 13.35 -1.51
CA PRO A 667 13.87 13.27 -2.91
C PRO A 667 14.45 11.98 -3.52
N SER A 668 13.65 11.32 -4.37
CA SER A 668 14.08 10.14 -5.08
C SER A 668 15.15 10.46 -6.14
N GLU A 669 15.75 9.46 -6.76
CA GLU A 669 16.93 9.58 -7.62
C GLU A 669 16.72 10.58 -8.79
N HIS A 670 17.52 11.63 -8.82
CA HIS A 670 17.58 12.67 -9.85
C HIS A 670 18.98 13.32 -9.84
N LYS A 671 19.31 14.03 -10.89
CA LYS A 671 20.62 14.70 -10.99
C LYS A 671 20.61 16.06 -10.30
N GLU A 672 19.66 16.93 -10.64
CA GLU A 672 19.57 18.31 -10.15
C GLU A 672 18.15 18.85 -10.30
N ILE A 673 17.77 19.78 -9.42
CA ILE A 673 16.54 20.58 -9.56
C ILE A 673 16.93 22.06 -9.49
N ARG A 674 16.54 22.82 -10.51
CA ARG A 674 16.80 24.26 -10.62
C ARG A 674 15.50 25.06 -10.48
N GLY A 675 15.63 26.34 -10.10
CA GLY A 675 14.48 27.23 -9.95
C GLY A 675 13.74 27.13 -8.63
N LEU A 676 14.30 26.43 -7.64
CA LEU A 676 13.71 26.29 -6.31
C LEU A 676 13.62 27.62 -5.54
N GLU A 677 14.42 28.61 -5.91
CA GLU A 677 14.43 29.98 -5.36
C GLU A 677 13.21 30.80 -5.78
N ASN A 678 12.49 30.38 -6.80
CA ASN A 678 11.29 31.04 -7.28
C ASN A 678 10.06 30.78 -6.41
N ILE A 679 10.14 29.83 -5.45
CA ILE A 679 9.04 29.35 -4.63
C ILE A 679 9.33 29.65 -3.16
N ASP A 680 8.37 30.24 -2.45
CA ASP A 680 8.43 30.54 -1.01
C ASP A 680 7.81 29.44 -0.19
N LYS A 681 6.76 28.78 -0.72
CA LYS A 681 5.94 27.82 -0.03
C LYS A 681 5.47 26.73 -0.97
N ILE A 682 5.49 25.48 -0.50
CA ILE A 682 4.87 24.36 -1.19
C ILE A 682 3.73 23.76 -0.36
N ILE A 683 2.64 23.42 -1.02
CA ILE A 683 1.46 22.81 -0.41
C ILE A 683 1.10 21.59 -1.23
N ASN A 684 1.16 20.42 -0.60
CA ASN A 684 0.70 19.18 -1.20
C ASN A 684 -0.69 18.83 -0.67
N ILE A 685 -1.63 18.64 -1.57
CA ILE A 685 -3.03 18.32 -1.29
C ILE A 685 -3.31 16.93 -1.84
N ASP A 686 -3.10 15.93 -1.01
CA ASP A 686 -3.34 14.52 -1.30
C ASP A 686 -4.66 14.02 -0.69
N GLN A 687 -5.04 12.80 -1.02
CA GLN A 687 -6.27 12.15 -0.54
C GLN A 687 -6.13 11.56 0.89
N SER A 688 -5.01 11.79 1.58
CA SER A 688 -4.84 11.29 2.94
C SER A 688 -5.83 11.94 3.91
N PRO A 689 -6.31 11.22 4.94
CA PRO A 689 -7.25 11.77 5.92
C PRO A 689 -6.70 13.04 6.60
N ILE A 690 -7.59 14.00 6.94
CA ILE A 690 -7.23 15.22 7.68
C ILE A 690 -6.88 14.94 9.16
N GLY A 691 -6.99 13.69 9.59
CA GLY A 691 -6.61 13.23 10.92
C GLY A 691 -6.92 11.75 11.09
N ARG A 692 -6.24 11.11 12.04
CA ARG A 692 -6.35 9.66 12.31
C ARG A 692 -7.31 9.30 13.43
N THR A 693 -7.87 10.29 14.11
CA THR A 693 -8.75 10.09 15.27
C THR A 693 -10.11 10.74 15.04
N PRO A 694 -11.18 10.27 15.70
CA PRO A 694 -12.51 10.89 15.64
C PRO A 694 -12.55 12.34 16.11
N ARG A 695 -11.52 12.84 16.82
CA ARG A 695 -11.41 14.24 17.28
C ARG A 695 -11.07 15.21 16.16
N SER A 696 -10.38 14.74 15.12
CA SER A 696 -10.12 15.55 13.94
C SER A 696 -11.40 15.68 13.13
N ASN A 697 -11.75 16.91 12.77
CA ASN A 697 -12.94 17.22 11.99
C ASN A 697 -12.71 18.47 11.12
N PRO A 698 -13.59 18.80 10.18
CA PRO A 698 -13.45 19.96 9.31
C PRO A 698 -13.30 21.29 10.07
N ALA A 699 -14.06 21.47 11.16
CA ALA A 699 -14.00 22.71 11.95
C ALA A 699 -12.63 22.90 12.64
N THR A 700 -12.03 21.85 13.19
CA THR A 700 -10.71 21.92 13.82
C THR A 700 -9.60 22.08 12.81
N TYR A 701 -9.67 21.38 11.67
CA TYR A 701 -8.64 21.41 10.64
C TYR A 701 -8.54 22.77 9.96
N THR A 702 -9.67 23.40 9.63
CA THR A 702 -9.71 24.75 9.04
C THR A 702 -9.41 25.86 10.06
N GLY A 703 -9.37 25.51 11.35
CA GLY A 703 -9.19 26.47 12.45
C GLY A 703 -10.37 27.42 12.65
N VAL A 704 -11.56 27.11 12.10
CA VAL A 704 -12.79 27.89 12.38
C VAL A 704 -13.27 27.64 13.80
N PHE A 705 -13.02 26.44 14.32
CA PHE A 705 -13.44 26.04 15.66
C PHE A 705 -12.82 26.91 16.78
N ASP A 706 -11.62 27.44 16.60
CA ASP A 706 -10.98 28.31 17.56
C ASP A 706 -11.78 29.61 17.75
N PHE A 707 -12.28 30.19 16.65
CA PHE A 707 -13.14 31.38 16.69
C PHE A 707 -14.53 31.08 17.29
N ILE A 708 -15.08 29.89 17.03
CA ILE A 708 -16.34 29.42 17.61
C ILE A 708 -16.20 29.29 19.13
N ARG A 709 -15.12 28.69 19.63
CA ARG A 709 -14.83 28.54 21.05
C ARG A 709 -14.66 29.91 21.75
N GLU A 710 -13.97 30.84 21.10
CA GLU A 710 -13.82 32.20 21.59
C GLU A 710 -15.19 32.87 21.71
N LEU A 711 -16.04 32.75 20.68
CA LEU A 711 -17.40 33.30 20.66
C LEU A 711 -18.25 32.75 21.83
N PHE A 712 -18.25 31.42 22.04
CA PHE A 712 -19.00 30.81 23.15
C PHE A 712 -18.52 31.30 24.53
N SER A 713 -17.21 31.50 24.69
CA SER A 713 -16.66 32.02 25.94
C SER A 713 -17.07 33.49 26.23
N GLN A 714 -17.51 34.22 25.21
CA GLN A 714 -17.98 35.63 25.34
C GLN A 714 -19.47 35.75 25.62
N THR A 715 -20.24 34.66 25.59
CA THR A 715 -21.66 34.66 25.95
C THR A 715 -21.85 35.03 27.43
N ASN A 716 -23.01 35.60 27.75
CA ASN A 716 -23.33 36.00 29.11
C ASN A 716 -23.30 34.83 30.09
N GLU A 717 -23.83 33.67 29.70
CA GLU A 717 -23.84 32.46 30.50
C GLU A 717 -22.43 31.94 30.80
N ALA A 718 -21.54 31.92 29.77
CA ALA A 718 -20.15 31.53 29.95
C ALA A 718 -19.37 32.49 30.87
N LYS A 719 -19.58 33.78 30.72
CA LYS A 719 -18.97 34.82 31.58
C LYS A 719 -19.43 34.69 33.04
N MET A 720 -20.72 34.47 33.28
CA MET A 720 -21.25 34.28 34.65
C MET A 720 -20.65 33.04 35.32
N ARG A 721 -20.36 31.99 34.56
CA ARG A 721 -19.75 30.73 35.05
C ARG A 721 -18.20 30.77 35.04
N GLY A 722 -17.58 31.85 34.56
CA GLY A 722 -16.12 31.98 34.44
C GLY A 722 -15.49 31.03 33.39
N TYR A 723 -16.26 30.63 32.38
CA TYR A 723 -15.80 29.68 31.35
C TYR A 723 -14.89 30.35 30.31
N LYS A 724 -13.68 29.87 30.19
CA LYS A 724 -12.67 30.29 29.20
C LYS A 724 -12.82 29.48 27.90
N PRO A 725 -12.20 29.88 26.75
CA PRO A 725 -12.27 29.12 25.47
C PRO A 725 -11.86 27.65 25.58
N GLY A 726 -10.99 27.31 26.54
CA GLY A 726 -10.58 25.93 26.82
C GLY A 726 -11.72 25.01 27.29
N ARG A 727 -12.76 25.57 27.96
CA ARG A 727 -13.94 24.84 28.41
C ARG A 727 -14.73 24.26 27.23
N PHE A 728 -14.75 24.96 26.11
CA PHE A 728 -15.44 24.60 24.88
C PHE A 728 -14.56 23.73 23.94
N SER A 729 -13.43 23.20 24.42
CA SER A 729 -12.59 22.26 23.69
C SER A 729 -12.86 20.82 24.15
N PHE A 730 -13.22 19.96 23.22
CA PHE A 730 -13.38 18.53 23.49
C PHE A 730 -12.02 17.80 23.67
N ASN A 731 -10.89 18.48 23.43
CA ASN A 731 -9.53 17.93 23.63
C ASN A 731 -9.01 18.19 25.06
N VAL A 732 -9.57 19.15 25.81
CA VAL A 732 -9.08 19.60 27.11
C VAL A 732 -10.02 19.11 28.22
N LYS A 733 -9.45 18.69 29.35
CA LYS A 733 -10.22 18.33 30.55
C LYS A 733 -11.05 19.52 31.06
N GLY A 734 -12.21 19.24 31.63
CA GLY A 734 -13.08 20.21 32.26
C GLY A 734 -14.38 20.48 31.49
N GLY A 735 -14.36 20.53 30.15
CA GLY A 735 -15.56 20.71 29.33
C GLY A 735 -15.99 19.52 28.53
N ARG A 736 -15.10 18.58 28.30
CA ARG A 736 -15.37 17.38 27.53
C ARG A 736 -16.07 16.30 28.33
N CYS A 737 -16.72 15.38 27.64
CA CYS A 737 -17.18 14.13 28.25
C CYS A 737 -15.95 13.29 28.65
N GLU A 738 -15.83 12.92 29.92
CA GLU A 738 -14.68 12.16 30.39
C GLU A 738 -14.81 10.64 30.09
N ALA A 739 -16.02 10.12 29.86
CA ALA A 739 -16.23 8.73 29.47
C ALA A 739 -15.58 8.41 28.11
N CYS A 740 -15.87 9.19 27.07
CA CYS A 740 -15.25 9.07 25.74
C CYS A 740 -14.03 9.98 25.55
N ARG A 741 -13.65 10.76 26.56
CA ARG A 741 -12.55 11.75 26.54
C ARG A 741 -12.66 12.77 25.39
N GLY A 742 -13.87 13.04 24.93
CA GLY A 742 -14.17 13.98 23.85
C GLY A 742 -14.21 13.37 22.45
N ASP A 743 -14.06 12.08 22.31
CA ASP A 743 -14.17 11.39 20.98
C ASP A 743 -15.63 11.36 20.48
N GLY A 744 -16.63 11.39 21.40
CA GLY A 744 -18.04 11.20 21.08
C GLY A 744 -18.43 9.75 20.84
N MET A 745 -17.45 8.89 20.59
CA MET A 745 -17.60 7.48 20.29
C MET A 745 -16.67 6.64 21.16
N ASN A 746 -17.04 5.39 21.41
CA ASN A 746 -16.20 4.39 22.04
C ASN A 746 -15.69 3.43 20.96
N LYS A 747 -14.39 3.21 20.93
CA LYS A 747 -13.75 2.22 20.05
C LYS A 747 -13.82 0.86 20.71
N ILE A 748 -14.43 -0.10 20.03
CA ILE A 748 -14.43 -1.52 20.42
C ILE A 748 -13.41 -2.23 19.53
N GLU A 749 -12.30 -2.67 20.12
CA GLU A 749 -11.26 -3.38 19.40
C GLU A 749 -11.68 -4.83 19.16
N MET A 750 -11.72 -5.23 17.90
CA MET A 750 -12.06 -6.58 17.45
C MET A 750 -10.80 -7.28 16.95
N ASN A 751 -10.32 -8.32 17.65
CA ASN A 751 -9.03 -8.96 17.39
C ASN A 751 -8.82 -9.49 15.96
N PHE A 752 -9.89 -9.83 15.24
CA PHE A 752 -9.83 -10.39 13.87
C PHE A 752 -10.72 -9.65 12.86
N LEU A 753 -11.46 -8.63 13.30
CA LEU A 753 -12.36 -7.83 12.48
C LEU A 753 -11.95 -6.35 12.57
N PRO A 754 -12.41 -5.49 11.66
CA PRO A 754 -12.23 -4.05 11.79
C PRO A 754 -12.81 -3.53 13.11
N ASP A 755 -12.13 -2.56 13.73
CA ASP A 755 -12.60 -1.92 14.94
C ASP A 755 -13.97 -1.26 14.72
N VAL A 756 -14.88 -1.43 15.67
CA VAL A 756 -16.22 -0.86 15.65
C VAL A 756 -16.26 0.39 16.51
N TYR A 757 -16.84 1.46 16.00
CA TYR A 757 -17.06 2.70 16.72
C TYR A 757 -18.56 2.84 17.05
N VAL A 758 -18.89 2.91 18.35
CA VAL A 758 -20.26 3.11 18.81
C VAL A 758 -20.39 4.46 19.52
N PRO A 759 -21.55 5.17 19.42
CA PRO A 759 -21.76 6.41 20.16
C PRO A 759 -21.52 6.21 21.65
N CYS A 760 -20.93 7.19 22.31
CA CYS A 760 -20.72 7.16 23.76
C CYS A 760 -22.05 7.17 24.51
N GLU A 761 -22.27 6.21 25.38
CA GLU A 761 -23.50 6.05 26.17
C GLU A 761 -23.80 7.23 27.12
N VAL A 762 -22.75 7.99 27.50
CA VAL A 762 -22.88 9.12 28.45
C VAL A 762 -23.22 10.42 27.74
N CYS A 763 -22.57 10.72 26.62
CA CYS A 763 -22.78 12.00 25.90
C CYS A 763 -23.56 11.82 24.60
N HIS A 764 -23.93 10.60 24.22
CA HIS A 764 -24.69 10.29 23.00
C HIS A 764 -24.14 10.97 21.74
N GLY A 765 -22.79 11.04 21.60
CA GLY A 765 -22.11 11.70 20.48
C GLY A 765 -21.78 13.18 20.68
N ALA A 766 -22.35 13.85 21.67
CA ALA A 766 -22.20 15.31 21.89
C ALA A 766 -20.78 15.75 22.29
N ARG A 767 -19.88 14.84 22.69
CA ARG A 767 -18.46 15.09 23.03
C ARG A 767 -18.21 15.89 24.31
N TYR A 768 -19.18 16.61 24.83
CA TYR A 768 -19.09 17.51 25.99
C TYR A 768 -19.84 16.98 27.20
N ASN A 769 -19.50 17.52 28.36
CA ASN A 769 -20.28 17.31 29.57
C ASN A 769 -21.54 18.21 29.59
N ARG A 770 -22.52 17.88 30.45
CA ARG A 770 -23.81 18.54 30.54
C ARG A 770 -23.68 20.05 30.79
N ASP A 771 -22.81 20.48 31.71
CA ASP A 771 -22.65 21.88 32.08
C ASP A 771 -22.14 22.74 30.91
N THR A 772 -21.31 22.18 30.02
CA THR A 772 -20.82 22.91 28.85
C THR A 772 -21.91 23.03 27.78
N LEU A 773 -22.78 22.01 27.66
CA LEU A 773 -23.91 22.04 26.72
C LEU A 773 -25.04 23.00 27.11
N GLU A 774 -25.11 23.41 28.37
CA GLU A 774 -26.08 24.43 28.84
C GLU A 774 -25.77 25.86 28.33
N VAL A 775 -24.55 26.10 27.84
CA VAL A 775 -24.19 27.41 27.28
C VAL A 775 -24.64 27.49 25.83
N HIS A 776 -25.46 28.50 25.53
CA HIS A 776 -26.03 28.68 24.19
C HIS A 776 -25.59 29.99 23.52
N TYR A 777 -25.44 29.94 22.21
CA TYR A 777 -25.31 31.11 21.34
C TYR A 777 -26.44 31.07 20.29
N LYS A 778 -27.27 32.10 20.22
CA LYS A 778 -28.49 32.14 19.39
C LYS A 778 -29.35 30.86 19.53
N GLY A 779 -29.48 30.34 20.76
CA GLY A 779 -30.29 29.17 21.06
C GLY A 779 -29.67 27.82 20.71
N LYS A 780 -28.40 27.76 20.28
CA LYS A 780 -27.67 26.53 19.95
C LYS A 780 -26.52 26.32 20.90
N SER A 781 -26.35 25.09 21.40
CA SER A 781 -25.18 24.63 22.15
C SER A 781 -23.98 24.43 21.21
N ILE A 782 -22.77 24.29 21.77
CA ILE A 782 -21.57 24.05 20.96
C ILE A 782 -21.60 22.69 20.23
N ALA A 783 -22.28 21.70 20.80
CA ALA A 783 -22.44 20.38 20.12
C ALA A 783 -23.39 20.49 18.92
N GLU A 784 -24.52 21.23 19.08
CA GLU A 784 -25.45 21.46 17.96
C GLU A 784 -24.81 22.32 16.86
N VAL A 785 -23.89 23.21 17.18
CA VAL A 785 -23.10 23.95 16.18
C VAL A 785 -22.13 23.04 15.43
N LEU A 786 -21.51 22.06 16.11
CA LEU A 786 -20.67 21.06 15.44
C LEU A 786 -21.49 20.11 14.55
N ASP A 787 -22.76 19.92 14.89
CA ASP A 787 -23.67 19.08 14.12
C ASP A 787 -24.30 19.80 12.91
N MET A 788 -24.17 21.12 12.81
CA MET A 788 -24.59 21.88 11.64
C MET A 788 -23.79 21.47 10.40
N THR A 789 -24.47 21.45 9.26
CA THR A 789 -23.80 21.44 7.94
C THR A 789 -23.05 22.75 7.71
N VAL A 790 -22.06 22.73 6.80
CA VAL A 790 -21.32 23.96 6.44
C VAL A 790 -22.26 25.04 5.92
N THR A 791 -23.27 24.68 5.09
CA THR A 791 -24.26 25.63 4.55
C THR A 791 -25.09 26.27 5.65
N GLU A 792 -25.63 25.50 6.60
CA GLU A 792 -26.37 26.01 7.76
C GLU A 792 -25.49 26.91 8.63
N ALA A 793 -24.24 26.51 8.85
CA ALA A 793 -23.28 27.28 9.61
C ALA A 793 -22.93 28.63 8.92
N CYS A 794 -22.82 28.65 7.59
CA CYS A 794 -22.64 29.90 6.82
C CYS A 794 -23.76 30.90 7.10
N GLU A 795 -25.02 30.44 7.06
CA GLU A 795 -26.18 31.30 7.36
C GLU A 795 -26.22 31.68 8.83
N PHE A 796 -25.94 30.75 9.76
CA PHE A 796 -25.97 31.01 11.20
C PHE A 796 -24.93 32.06 11.64
N PHE A 797 -23.73 32.02 11.06
CA PHE A 797 -22.61 32.91 11.38
C PHE A 797 -22.38 34.05 10.37
N LYS A 798 -23.32 34.32 9.45
CA LYS A 798 -23.16 35.33 8.39
C LYS A 798 -22.72 36.70 8.86
N ASN A 799 -23.14 37.09 10.07
CA ASN A 799 -22.81 38.39 10.66
C ASN A 799 -21.44 38.42 11.39
N LEU A 800 -20.69 37.34 11.37
CA LEU A 800 -19.38 37.19 12.00
C LEU A 800 -18.28 36.95 10.94
N PRO A 801 -17.69 38.01 10.38
CA PRO A 801 -16.81 37.91 9.19
C PRO A 801 -15.65 36.95 9.32
N ARG A 802 -15.07 36.79 10.54
CA ARG A 802 -13.95 35.86 10.79
C ARG A 802 -14.36 34.41 10.65
N ILE A 803 -15.56 34.03 11.06
CA ILE A 803 -16.10 32.67 10.96
C ILE A 803 -16.69 32.49 9.56
N ALA A 804 -17.55 33.39 9.11
CA ALA A 804 -18.25 33.32 7.83
C ALA A 804 -17.28 33.15 6.65
N ARG A 805 -16.17 33.91 6.61
CA ARG A 805 -15.16 33.77 5.55
C ARG A 805 -14.56 32.36 5.43
N LYS A 806 -14.28 31.72 6.57
CA LYS A 806 -13.71 30.35 6.55
C LYS A 806 -14.73 29.29 6.15
N LEU A 807 -15.98 29.48 6.58
CA LEU A 807 -17.08 28.59 6.19
C LEU A 807 -17.42 28.73 4.70
N GLN A 808 -17.43 29.97 4.17
CA GLN A 808 -17.71 30.25 2.76
C GLN A 808 -16.70 29.51 1.86
N VAL A 809 -15.43 29.46 2.22
CA VAL A 809 -14.43 28.73 1.42
C VAL A 809 -14.71 27.22 1.41
N LEU A 810 -15.21 26.63 2.50
CA LEU A 810 -15.67 25.23 2.52
C LEU A 810 -16.87 25.01 1.58
N GLU A 811 -17.80 25.97 1.52
CA GLU A 811 -18.95 25.92 0.62
C GLU A 811 -18.50 26.09 -0.84
N ASP A 812 -17.57 27.02 -1.13
CA ASP A 812 -17.02 27.26 -2.47
C ASP A 812 -16.37 26.02 -3.08
N VAL A 813 -15.71 25.17 -2.28
CA VAL A 813 -15.14 23.90 -2.74
C VAL A 813 -16.17 22.77 -2.83
N GLY A 814 -17.48 23.07 -2.66
CA GLY A 814 -18.55 22.08 -2.78
C GLY A 814 -18.75 21.18 -1.55
N LEU A 815 -18.32 21.62 -0.35
CA LEU A 815 -18.48 20.87 0.91
C LEU A 815 -19.60 21.42 1.80
N GLY A 816 -20.62 22.08 1.22
CA GLY A 816 -21.75 22.65 1.97
C GLY A 816 -22.52 21.62 2.80
N TYR A 817 -22.57 20.38 2.36
CA TYR A 817 -23.34 19.28 2.96
C TYR A 817 -22.67 18.58 4.14
N ILE A 818 -21.34 18.69 4.33
CA ILE A 818 -20.65 18.03 5.45
C ILE A 818 -20.94 18.75 6.77
N HIS A 819 -20.97 17.97 7.88
CA HIS A 819 -21.10 18.56 9.21
C HIS A 819 -19.74 19.10 9.72
N LEU A 820 -19.78 20.23 10.43
CA LEU A 820 -18.58 20.85 11.00
C LEU A 820 -17.78 19.91 11.91
N GLY A 821 -18.49 19.12 12.70
CA GLY A 821 -17.95 18.15 13.65
C GLY A 821 -17.79 16.74 13.10
N GLN A 822 -17.99 16.51 11.80
CA GLN A 822 -17.88 15.18 11.18
C GLN A 822 -16.47 14.61 11.39
N ALA A 823 -16.37 13.39 11.91
CA ALA A 823 -15.09 12.76 12.18
C ALA A 823 -14.25 12.60 10.89
N ALA A 824 -12.97 12.90 10.95
CA ALA A 824 -12.06 12.77 9.81
C ALA A 824 -12.02 11.35 9.21
N THR A 825 -12.28 10.34 10.04
CA THR A 825 -12.32 8.92 9.65
C THR A 825 -13.55 8.54 8.81
N THR A 826 -14.58 9.38 8.79
CA THR A 826 -15.83 9.17 8.01
C THR A 826 -15.81 9.94 6.69
N LEU A 827 -14.85 10.84 6.50
CA LEU A 827 -14.71 11.59 5.24
C LEU A 827 -14.14 10.68 4.14
N SER A 828 -14.63 10.83 2.93
CA SER A 828 -14.00 10.25 1.74
C SER A 828 -12.65 10.92 1.45
N GLY A 829 -11.80 10.27 0.65
CA GLY A 829 -10.51 10.84 0.24
C GLY A 829 -10.67 12.21 -0.46
N GLY A 830 -11.63 12.34 -1.35
CA GLY A 830 -11.93 13.60 -2.05
C GLY A 830 -12.48 14.69 -1.12
N GLU A 831 -13.30 14.36 -0.12
CA GLU A 831 -13.76 15.32 0.90
C GLU A 831 -12.60 15.82 1.76
N ALA A 832 -11.74 14.90 2.23
CA ALA A 832 -10.55 15.26 3.00
C ALA A 832 -9.62 16.18 2.20
N GLN A 833 -9.42 15.91 0.93
CA GLN A 833 -8.61 16.73 0.01
C GLN A 833 -9.21 18.14 -0.16
N ARG A 834 -10.53 18.26 -0.34
CA ARG A 834 -11.23 19.55 -0.45
C ARG A 834 -11.20 20.35 0.86
N VAL A 835 -11.26 19.69 2.03
CA VAL A 835 -11.07 20.38 3.32
C VAL A 835 -9.65 20.95 3.44
N LYS A 836 -8.63 20.21 2.98
CA LYS A 836 -7.23 20.71 2.92
C LYS A 836 -7.12 21.93 2.00
N LEU A 837 -7.69 21.83 0.80
CA LEU A 837 -7.72 22.92 -0.18
C LEU A 837 -8.41 24.16 0.40
N ALA A 838 -9.59 24.04 1.01
CA ALA A 838 -10.31 25.12 1.65
C ALA A 838 -9.49 25.81 2.76
N THR A 839 -8.73 25.02 3.54
CA THR A 839 -7.87 25.56 4.59
C THR A 839 -6.80 26.47 4.01
N GLU A 840 -6.15 26.07 2.94
CA GLU A 840 -5.08 26.87 2.31
C GLU A 840 -5.65 28.10 1.58
N LEU A 841 -6.79 27.97 0.92
CA LEU A 841 -7.52 29.09 0.30
C LEU A 841 -7.94 30.18 1.30
N SER A 842 -8.21 29.79 2.55
CA SER A 842 -8.56 30.74 3.63
C SER A 842 -7.37 31.61 4.06
N ARG A 843 -6.15 31.27 3.65
CA ARG A 843 -4.91 32.00 3.94
C ARG A 843 -4.61 33.04 2.86
N ARG A 844 -3.77 34.02 3.18
CA ARG A 844 -3.35 35.02 2.20
C ARG A 844 -2.30 34.43 1.25
N SER A 845 -2.51 34.55 -0.06
CA SER A 845 -1.54 34.15 -1.08
C SER A 845 -0.30 35.06 -1.02
N THR A 846 0.88 34.49 -1.29
CA THR A 846 2.15 35.25 -1.46
C THR A 846 2.46 35.50 -2.92
N GLY A 847 1.73 34.88 -3.87
CA GLY A 847 2.03 34.92 -5.31
C GLY A 847 3.25 34.09 -5.72
N LYS A 848 3.82 33.32 -4.78
CA LYS A 848 4.96 32.40 -5.02
C LYS A 848 4.74 31.03 -4.39
N THR A 849 3.49 30.65 -4.13
CA THR A 849 3.13 29.35 -3.59
C THR A 849 2.98 28.34 -4.73
N LEU A 850 3.55 27.16 -4.57
CA LEU A 850 3.31 26.02 -5.45
C LEU A 850 2.31 25.08 -4.79
N TYR A 851 1.15 24.92 -5.40
CA TYR A 851 0.15 23.92 -5.02
C TYR A 851 0.35 22.67 -5.88
N ILE A 852 0.47 21.51 -5.22
CA ILE A 852 0.48 20.20 -5.86
C ILE A 852 -0.80 19.48 -5.44
N LEU A 853 -1.60 19.04 -6.41
CA LEU A 853 -2.82 18.26 -6.19
C LEU A 853 -2.71 16.92 -6.93
N ASP A 854 -3.05 15.84 -6.24
CA ASP A 854 -3.03 14.49 -6.81
C ASP A 854 -4.46 13.99 -6.99
N GLU A 855 -4.90 13.87 -8.25
CA GLU A 855 -6.22 13.44 -8.69
C GLU A 855 -7.40 14.11 -7.92
N PRO A 856 -7.48 15.47 -7.93
CA PRO A 856 -8.46 16.19 -7.10
C PRO A 856 -9.92 16.02 -7.56
N THR A 857 -10.16 15.47 -8.74
CA THR A 857 -11.53 15.22 -9.25
C THR A 857 -12.10 13.87 -8.83
N THR A 858 -11.33 13.08 -8.07
CA THR A 858 -11.76 11.78 -7.57
C THR A 858 -13.06 11.88 -6.77
N GLY A 859 -14.07 11.10 -7.16
CA GLY A 859 -15.37 11.06 -6.49
C GLY A 859 -16.25 12.29 -6.71
N LEU A 860 -15.93 13.13 -7.70
CA LEU A 860 -16.67 14.35 -7.98
C LEU A 860 -17.59 14.19 -9.18
N HIS A 861 -18.85 14.61 -8.99
CA HIS A 861 -19.74 14.87 -10.10
C HIS A 861 -19.21 16.03 -10.96
N ILE A 862 -19.48 16.04 -12.26
CA ILE A 862 -19.01 17.06 -13.20
C ILE A 862 -19.34 18.52 -12.75
N ALA A 863 -20.47 18.74 -12.09
CA ALA A 863 -20.82 20.03 -11.52
C ALA A 863 -19.90 20.45 -10.35
N ASP A 864 -19.41 19.49 -9.55
CA ASP A 864 -18.47 19.74 -8.47
C ASP A 864 -17.05 19.93 -9.04
N VAL A 865 -16.70 19.24 -10.12
CA VAL A 865 -15.45 19.49 -10.88
C VAL A 865 -15.43 20.92 -11.43
N HIS A 866 -16.55 21.41 -11.95
CA HIS A 866 -16.65 22.80 -12.43
C HIS A 866 -16.33 23.83 -11.32
N LYS A 867 -16.96 23.67 -10.14
CA LYS A 867 -16.67 24.52 -8.97
C LYS A 867 -15.21 24.43 -8.52
N LEU A 868 -14.63 23.21 -8.52
CA LEU A 868 -13.22 23.02 -8.18
C LEU A 868 -12.31 23.75 -9.15
N LEU A 869 -12.59 23.69 -10.45
CA LEU A 869 -11.79 24.40 -11.48
C LEU A 869 -11.85 25.91 -11.27
N ASP A 870 -13.04 26.49 -10.98
CA ASP A 870 -13.18 27.92 -10.66
C ASP A 870 -12.27 28.33 -9.49
N VAL A 871 -12.18 27.47 -8.48
CA VAL A 871 -11.32 27.68 -7.32
C VAL A 871 -9.83 27.62 -7.69
N LEU A 872 -9.41 26.62 -8.47
CA LEU A 872 -8.02 26.49 -8.93
C LEU A 872 -7.59 27.64 -9.85
N GLN A 873 -8.49 28.10 -10.74
CA GLN A 873 -8.26 29.27 -11.58
C GLN A 873 -8.05 30.55 -10.75
N ARG A 874 -8.83 30.77 -9.68
CA ARG A 874 -8.63 31.91 -8.75
C ARG A 874 -7.27 31.89 -8.05
N LEU A 875 -6.69 30.71 -7.74
CA LEU A 875 -5.34 30.61 -7.19
C LEU A 875 -4.29 31.09 -8.19
N VAL A 876 -4.40 30.64 -9.44
CA VAL A 876 -3.49 31.05 -10.52
C VAL A 876 -3.61 32.55 -10.80
N GLU A 877 -4.83 33.10 -10.81
CA GLU A 877 -5.07 34.55 -10.95
C GLU A 877 -4.46 35.38 -9.82
N ALA A 878 -4.34 34.80 -8.62
CA ALA A 878 -3.64 35.41 -7.50
C ALA A 878 -2.10 35.36 -7.61
N GLY A 879 -1.56 34.79 -8.71
CA GLY A 879 -0.12 34.68 -9.01
C GLY A 879 0.55 33.41 -8.50
N ASP A 880 -0.19 32.50 -7.87
CA ASP A 880 0.33 31.22 -7.42
C ASP A 880 0.45 30.21 -8.57
N SER A 881 1.24 29.18 -8.38
CA SER A 881 1.42 28.09 -9.35
C SER A 881 0.63 26.88 -8.93
N VAL A 882 -0.11 26.27 -9.84
CA VAL A 882 -0.89 25.07 -9.57
C VAL A 882 -0.44 23.93 -10.47
N VAL A 883 0.01 22.84 -9.90
CA VAL A 883 0.38 21.59 -10.59
C VAL A 883 -0.58 20.48 -10.16
N VAL A 884 -1.27 19.90 -11.11
CA VAL A 884 -2.27 18.85 -10.86
C VAL A 884 -1.88 17.59 -11.62
N ILE A 885 -1.88 16.45 -10.93
CA ILE A 885 -1.82 15.13 -11.57
C ILE A 885 -3.27 14.74 -11.88
N GLU A 886 -3.62 14.57 -13.16
CA GLU A 886 -5.00 14.31 -13.54
C GLU A 886 -5.18 13.49 -14.83
N HIS A 887 -6.35 12.82 -14.90
CA HIS A 887 -6.81 12.06 -16.05
C HIS A 887 -8.13 12.60 -16.61
N ASN A 888 -8.84 13.42 -15.85
CA ASN A 888 -10.11 14.01 -16.24
C ASN A 888 -9.93 15.00 -17.40
N LEU A 889 -10.61 14.73 -18.52
CA LEU A 889 -10.48 15.54 -19.75
C LEU A 889 -10.99 16.97 -19.58
N ASP A 890 -11.96 17.20 -18.68
CA ASP A 890 -12.46 18.54 -18.38
C ASP A 890 -11.41 19.41 -17.69
N VAL A 891 -10.64 18.80 -16.78
CA VAL A 891 -9.47 19.48 -16.17
C VAL A 891 -8.36 19.71 -17.19
N ILE A 892 -8.05 18.68 -17.98
CA ILE A 892 -6.96 18.74 -18.98
C ILE A 892 -7.25 19.81 -20.03
N LYS A 893 -8.48 19.91 -20.53
CA LYS A 893 -8.86 20.93 -21.55
C LYS A 893 -8.77 22.37 -21.03
N THR A 894 -8.86 22.57 -19.67
CA THR A 894 -8.80 23.91 -19.07
C THR A 894 -7.38 24.33 -18.68
N ALA A 895 -6.39 23.43 -18.72
CA ALA A 895 -5.01 23.69 -18.34
C ALA A 895 -4.32 24.71 -19.27
N ASP A 896 -3.41 25.51 -18.71
CA ASP A 896 -2.54 26.38 -19.50
C ASP A 896 -1.37 25.59 -20.10
N TYR A 897 -0.85 24.59 -19.36
CA TYR A 897 0.28 23.78 -19.78
C TYR A 897 0.08 22.32 -19.40
N LEU A 898 0.47 21.41 -20.26
CA LEU A 898 0.41 19.97 -20.06
C LEU A 898 1.80 19.34 -20.08
N ILE A 899 1.98 18.33 -19.24
CA ILE A 899 3.17 17.45 -19.23
C ILE A 899 2.65 16.02 -19.35
N ASP A 900 2.88 15.37 -20.49
CA ASP A 900 2.40 14.01 -20.76
C ASP A 900 3.53 12.99 -20.64
N LEU A 901 3.35 12.04 -19.68
CA LEU A 901 4.30 10.95 -19.42
C LEU A 901 3.78 9.63 -19.98
N GLY A 902 4.67 8.85 -20.54
CA GLY A 902 4.30 7.58 -21.14
C GLY A 902 5.46 6.89 -21.87
N PRO A 903 5.16 6.30 -23.05
CA PRO A 903 3.84 6.11 -23.66
C PRO A 903 2.97 5.07 -22.95
N GLU A 904 3.58 4.10 -22.25
CA GLU A 904 2.91 3.02 -21.52
C GLU A 904 3.15 3.12 -20.01
N GLY A 905 2.59 2.19 -19.22
CA GLY A 905 2.89 2.03 -17.81
C GLY A 905 4.11 1.15 -17.53
N GLY A 906 4.66 1.20 -16.30
CA GLY A 906 5.78 0.39 -15.87
C GLY A 906 7.06 0.62 -16.66
N ASP A 907 7.79 -0.45 -16.98
CA ASP A 907 9.10 -0.38 -17.66
C ASP A 907 9.04 0.20 -19.08
N LYS A 908 7.87 0.16 -19.71
CA LYS A 908 7.65 0.75 -21.05
C LYS A 908 7.21 2.22 -20.97
N GLY A 909 7.00 2.74 -19.77
CA GLY A 909 6.71 4.14 -19.47
C GLY A 909 7.94 4.95 -19.08
N GLY A 910 7.73 5.98 -18.30
CA GLY A 910 8.79 6.78 -17.67
C GLY A 910 9.53 7.73 -18.60
N THR A 911 8.98 8.04 -19.77
CA THR A 911 9.53 9.04 -20.70
C THR A 911 8.59 10.23 -20.84
N LEU A 912 9.14 11.40 -21.16
CA LEU A 912 8.37 12.58 -21.52
C LEU A 912 7.90 12.41 -22.98
N VAL A 913 6.58 12.23 -23.17
CA VAL A 913 5.99 12.04 -24.49
C VAL A 913 5.79 13.37 -25.19
N ALA A 914 5.24 14.34 -24.48
CA ALA A 914 5.02 15.69 -24.99
C ALA A 914 4.83 16.69 -23.84
N CYS A 915 5.08 17.96 -24.09
CA CYS A 915 4.74 19.07 -23.21
C CYS A 915 4.32 20.28 -24.04
N GLY A 916 3.47 21.13 -23.49
CA GLY A 916 2.96 22.31 -24.17
C GLY A 916 1.50 22.60 -23.85
N THR A 917 0.83 23.42 -24.61
CA THR A 917 -0.60 23.70 -24.47
C THR A 917 -1.45 22.48 -24.87
N PRO A 918 -2.71 22.36 -24.41
CA PRO A 918 -3.60 21.30 -24.87
C PRO A 918 -3.73 21.20 -26.39
N GLU A 919 -3.73 22.35 -27.09
CA GLU A 919 -3.80 22.44 -28.54
C GLU A 919 -2.55 21.90 -29.24
N GLU A 920 -1.37 22.05 -28.61
CA GLU A 920 -0.10 21.50 -29.10
C GLU A 920 -0.05 19.99 -28.87
N LEU A 921 -0.46 19.54 -27.68
CA LEU A 921 -0.49 18.12 -27.34
C LEU A 921 -1.45 17.33 -28.25
N ALA A 922 -2.59 17.94 -28.63
CA ALA A 922 -3.57 17.36 -29.55
C ALA A 922 -3.00 17.03 -30.95
N LYS A 923 -1.85 17.62 -31.33
CA LYS A 923 -1.15 17.35 -32.59
C LYS A 923 -0.17 16.17 -32.50
N VAL A 924 0.19 15.74 -31.30
CA VAL A 924 1.19 14.69 -31.07
C VAL A 924 0.55 13.31 -31.16
N LYS A 925 0.78 12.61 -32.26
CA LYS A 925 0.19 11.28 -32.52
C LYS A 925 0.59 10.19 -31.52
N LYS A 926 1.77 10.30 -30.88
CA LYS A 926 2.28 9.34 -29.90
C LYS A 926 1.65 9.50 -28.51
N SER A 927 1.02 10.63 -28.25
CA SER A 927 0.35 10.91 -26.98
C SER A 927 -1.07 10.33 -26.99
N TYR A 928 -1.36 9.38 -26.12
CA TYR A 928 -2.72 8.90 -25.92
C TYR A 928 -3.61 10.02 -25.40
N THR A 929 -3.17 10.76 -24.39
CA THR A 929 -3.89 11.92 -23.87
C THR A 929 -4.18 12.94 -24.97
N GLY A 930 -3.19 13.23 -25.86
CA GLY A 930 -3.35 14.15 -26.97
C GLY A 930 -4.44 13.73 -27.94
N GLN A 931 -4.64 12.43 -28.16
CA GLN A 931 -5.69 11.92 -29.04
C GLN A 931 -7.10 12.22 -28.46
N TYR A 932 -7.31 11.98 -27.15
CA TYR A 932 -8.57 12.28 -26.46
C TYR A 932 -8.81 13.79 -26.35
N VAL A 933 -7.78 14.58 -26.00
CA VAL A 933 -7.85 16.05 -25.95
C VAL A 933 -8.28 16.62 -27.29
N LYS A 934 -7.76 16.10 -28.41
CA LYS A 934 -8.17 16.50 -29.75
C LYS A 934 -9.67 16.36 -29.99
N GLN A 935 -10.26 15.25 -29.52
CA GLN A 935 -11.70 15.00 -29.66
C GLN A 935 -12.51 16.02 -28.85
N VAL A 936 -12.13 16.23 -27.58
CA VAL A 936 -12.81 17.15 -26.67
C VAL A 936 -12.70 18.61 -27.15
N LEU A 937 -11.54 19.05 -27.61
CA LEU A 937 -11.36 20.40 -28.18
C LEU A 937 -12.18 20.59 -29.47
N LYS A 938 -12.29 19.55 -30.31
CA LYS A 938 -13.16 19.58 -31.49
C LYS A 938 -14.63 19.72 -31.09
N GLN A 939 -15.10 18.92 -30.16
CA GLN A 939 -16.46 19.00 -29.63
C GLN A 939 -16.74 20.37 -29.00
N ALA A 940 -15.81 20.91 -28.21
CA ALA A 940 -15.93 22.25 -27.64
C ALA A 940 -16.02 23.33 -28.71
N LYS A 941 -15.30 23.18 -29.82
CA LYS A 941 -15.37 24.11 -30.96
C LYS A 941 -16.71 24.02 -31.68
N ASP A 942 -17.16 22.79 -31.96
CA ASP A 942 -18.40 22.54 -32.69
C ASP A 942 -19.63 23.02 -31.88
N ASN A 943 -19.59 22.96 -30.55
CA ASN A 943 -20.64 23.39 -29.63
C ASN A 943 -20.49 24.84 -29.10
N GLY A 944 -19.42 25.54 -29.45
CA GLY A 944 -19.21 26.93 -29.01
C GLY A 944 -18.81 27.07 -27.52
N TRP A 945 -18.19 26.07 -26.92
CA TRP A 945 -17.83 26.02 -25.47
C TRP A 945 -16.52 26.75 -25.14
N TYR A 946 -16.08 27.72 -25.93
CA TYR A 946 -14.94 28.58 -25.64
C TYR A 946 -15.37 29.85 -24.93
N GLN A 947 -14.76 30.18 -23.80
CA GLN A 947 -15.05 31.37 -22.97
C GLN A 947 -13.83 32.27 -22.79
#